data_4b261580a5a29622829ea9ce68d614a4
#
_entry.id   4b261580a5a29622829ea9ce68d614a4
#
_cell.length_a   1.000
_cell.length_b   1.000
_cell.length_c   1.000
_cell.angle_alpha   90.00
_cell.angle_beta   90.00
_cell.angle_gamma   90.00
#
_symmetry.space_group_name_H-M   'P 1'
#
loop_
_entity.id
_entity.type
_entity.pdbx_description
1 polymer ?
#
loop_
_entity_poly.entity_id
_entity_poly.type
_entity_poly.pdbx_seq_one_letter_code
_entity_poly.pdbx_strand_id
1 'polypeptide(L)'
;MNQNNLTFQLPGRNESTRFEKIHNITYDNVAEASALIAQEIANGIRNCKSEFYVLGLATGSSPIGVYKELVRLHKEENLTFKNVVTFNLDEYFGLKIEDKNSYHSFMHTHLFDHINLPKDQIYIPDGSLSEKEVSAYCLSYEEKIESFGGIDFQLLGIGRTAHIGFNEPGSHINSITRMIALDPITREDAASDFNGLNFVPTKAITMGIGSILNAKRIVLLGWGHKKAAVLALTIEKEITNTYPATFLQNHPNCTFILDAEASAELSKHKTPWLVKECDWTERLIKKAIVWLSNQAQKPILKLTNRDYNEHGLSSLVASQGLPYELNIWMFNQLQHTITGWPGGKPNTDDKNRPERSDPAKKRVLIFSPHPDDDVISMGGTIARLIEQGHEVHVAYQTSGNITVSDEEALKFIEVAENSFLKDKTTLDHLQSVKQDINLNENNLLKEVLSIKGAVRKSECIAAGRFLKLPTKQLHFLNLPFYETGKIIKNEPSATDYKITQELIDKIQPHQIFAAGDLADPHGTHKTCLNIIFKVLDDLKVKKYMDACRVWLYRSAWQAWDIEDIEMAVPLSPDQVIQKRNAILFHQSQKDKVMFQGKDNREFWVRAEQRNQTTAELYNHLGMAEYAAIEAFKQYLF
;
A
#
# COMPACT_ATOMS: atom_id res chain seq x y z
N MET A 1 13.77 -21.55 -22.62
CA MET A 1 13.58 -21.59 -21.16
C MET A 1 14.86 -21.08 -20.53
N ASN A 2 14.91 -19.79 -20.20
CA ASN A 2 16.05 -19.22 -19.50
C ASN A 2 15.96 -19.66 -18.05
N GLN A 3 16.92 -20.48 -17.62
CA GLN A 3 17.18 -20.71 -16.20
C GLN A 3 17.70 -19.38 -15.65
N ASN A 4 16.79 -18.55 -15.12
CA ASN A 4 17.16 -17.44 -14.25
C ASN A 4 17.65 -18.06 -12.93
N ASN A 5 18.90 -18.51 -12.93
CA ASN A 5 19.60 -18.81 -11.71
C ASN A 5 19.64 -17.52 -10.89
N LEU A 6 19.31 -17.60 -9.60
CA LEU A 6 19.59 -16.58 -8.59
C LEU A 6 21.14 -16.40 -8.46
N THR A 7 21.79 -16.03 -9.56
CA THR A 7 23.24 -15.86 -9.58
C THR A 7 23.60 -14.61 -8.84
N PHE A 8 24.33 -14.76 -7.75
CA PHE A 8 24.85 -13.66 -6.97
C PHE A 8 25.75 -12.78 -7.85
N GLN A 9 25.37 -11.52 -8.01
CA GLN A 9 26.20 -10.49 -8.63
C GLN A 9 26.80 -9.62 -7.54
N LEU A 10 28.11 -9.39 -7.61
CA LEU A 10 28.77 -8.48 -6.68
C LEU A 10 28.18 -7.06 -6.84
N PRO A 11 27.56 -6.50 -5.79
CA PRO A 11 26.96 -5.18 -5.86
C PRO A 11 27.98 -4.09 -6.18
N GLY A 12 27.54 -3.01 -6.83
CA GLY A 12 28.36 -1.85 -7.12
C GLY A 12 29.41 -2.02 -8.23
N ARG A 13 29.56 -3.22 -8.83
CA ARG A 13 30.59 -3.46 -9.87
C ARG A 13 30.16 -3.11 -11.29
N ASN A 14 28.88 -3.07 -11.55
CA ASN A 14 28.35 -2.69 -12.85
C ASN A 14 27.80 -1.26 -12.78
N GLU A 15 27.77 -0.57 -13.92
CA GLU A 15 27.22 0.78 -14.00
C GLU A 15 25.80 0.86 -13.47
N SER A 16 24.96 -0.10 -13.81
CA SER A 16 23.56 -0.19 -13.35
C SER A 16 23.39 -0.48 -11.86
N THR A 17 24.41 -1.01 -11.19
CA THR A 17 24.40 -1.36 -9.76
C THR A 17 25.33 -0.49 -8.90
N ARG A 18 25.90 0.57 -9.47
CA ARG A 18 26.97 1.36 -8.83
C ARG A 18 26.62 1.95 -7.47
N PHE A 19 25.35 2.21 -7.21
CA PHE A 19 24.87 2.69 -5.92
C PHE A 19 24.42 1.57 -4.97
N GLU A 20 24.30 0.36 -5.48
CA GLU A 20 23.81 -0.79 -4.69
C GLU A 20 24.96 -1.37 -3.86
N LYS A 21 24.69 -1.61 -2.58
CA LYS A 21 25.62 -2.22 -1.63
C LYS A 21 25.20 -3.63 -1.25
N ILE A 22 24.00 -4.04 -1.64
CA ILE A 22 23.46 -5.40 -1.49
C ILE A 22 22.97 -5.86 -2.85
N HIS A 23 23.27 -7.12 -3.19
CA HIS A 23 22.70 -7.77 -4.37
C HIS A 23 21.17 -7.82 -4.25
N ASN A 24 20.47 -7.35 -5.27
CA ASN A 24 19.01 -7.38 -5.30
C ASN A 24 18.49 -7.72 -6.70
N ILE A 25 17.36 -8.40 -6.73
CA ILE A 25 16.66 -8.82 -7.95
C ILE A 25 15.21 -8.36 -7.85
N THR A 26 14.72 -7.72 -8.91
CA THR A 26 13.33 -7.28 -9.00
C THR A 26 12.56 -8.21 -9.93
N TYR A 27 11.40 -8.66 -9.48
CA TYR A 27 10.47 -9.51 -10.23
C TYR A 27 9.15 -8.77 -10.47
N ASP A 28 8.54 -8.99 -11.62
CA ASP A 28 7.22 -8.45 -11.94
C ASP A 28 6.09 -9.23 -11.25
N ASN A 29 6.36 -10.49 -10.88
CA ASN A 29 5.38 -11.38 -10.27
C ASN A 29 5.91 -11.97 -8.95
N VAL A 30 5.24 -11.63 -7.86
CA VAL A 30 5.58 -12.11 -6.49
C VAL A 30 5.45 -13.64 -6.37
N ALA A 31 4.50 -14.27 -7.09
CA ALA A 31 4.34 -15.73 -7.04
C ALA A 31 5.53 -16.44 -7.73
N GLU A 32 6.01 -15.90 -8.85
CA GLU A 32 7.22 -16.41 -9.53
C GLU A 32 8.46 -16.29 -8.63
N ALA A 33 8.64 -15.12 -8.02
CA ALA A 33 9.74 -14.89 -7.07
C ALA A 33 9.68 -15.87 -5.88
N SER A 34 8.48 -16.09 -5.32
CA SER A 34 8.28 -17.02 -4.21
C SER A 34 8.60 -18.46 -4.60
N ALA A 35 8.21 -18.88 -5.81
CA ALA A 35 8.51 -20.20 -6.34
C ALA A 35 10.02 -20.43 -6.53
N LEU A 36 10.75 -19.43 -7.04
CA LEU A 36 12.21 -19.52 -7.20
C LEU A 36 12.94 -19.65 -5.86
N ILE A 37 12.49 -18.92 -4.84
CA ILE A 37 13.08 -19.02 -3.48
C ILE A 37 12.77 -20.39 -2.86
N ALA A 38 11.53 -20.86 -2.98
CA ALA A 38 11.18 -22.20 -2.50
C ALA A 38 11.98 -23.30 -3.21
N GLN A 39 12.27 -23.13 -4.50
CA GLN A 39 13.11 -24.05 -5.26
C GLN A 39 14.59 -23.98 -4.82
N GLU A 40 15.13 -22.78 -4.47
CA GLU A 40 16.48 -22.64 -3.89
C GLU A 40 16.56 -23.42 -2.57
N ILE A 41 15.58 -23.25 -1.67
CA ILE A 41 15.49 -23.98 -0.40
C ILE A 41 15.39 -25.49 -0.67
N ALA A 42 14.51 -25.94 -1.57
CA ALA A 42 14.32 -27.34 -1.90
C ALA A 42 15.59 -27.97 -2.46
N ASN A 43 16.34 -27.25 -3.28
CA ASN A 43 17.63 -27.70 -3.79
C ASN A 43 18.68 -27.81 -2.68
N GLY A 44 18.68 -26.86 -1.73
CA GLY A 44 19.52 -26.94 -0.53
C GLY A 44 19.23 -28.18 0.29
N ILE A 45 17.96 -28.49 0.55
CA ILE A 45 17.52 -29.69 1.28
C ILE A 45 17.94 -30.97 0.54
N ARG A 46 17.67 -31.05 -0.78
CA ARG A 46 17.99 -32.24 -1.60
C ARG A 46 19.49 -32.51 -1.71
N ASN A 47 20.32 -31.45 -1.72
CA ASN A 47 21.76 -31.53 -1.88
C ASN A 47 22.54 -31.45 -0.56
N CYS A 48 21.85 -31.45 0.58
CA CYS A 48 22.48 -31.36 1.88
C CYS A 48 23.39 -32.60 2.12
N LYS A 49 24.65 -32.31 2.45
CA LYS A 49 25.65 -33.36 2.76
C LYS A 49 25.78 -33.61 4.26
N SER A 50 25.29 -32.70 5.07
CA SER A 50 25.23 -32.83 6.53
C SER A 50 24.04 -33.70 6.92
N GLU A 51 23.98 -34.13 8.16
CA GLU A 51 22.84 -34.88 8.71
C GLU A 51 21.54 -34.05 8.60
N PHE A 52 21.64 -32.75 8.87
CA PHE A 52 20.50 -31.83 8.81
C PHE A 52 20.81 -30.62 7.93
N TYR A 53 19.77 -30.14 7.25
CA TYR A 53 19.70 -28.82 6.62
C TYR A 53 19.00 -27.85 7.57
N VAL A 54 19.67 -26.78 7.99
CA VAL A 54 19.17 -25.85 9.00
C VAL A 54 18.55 -24.63 8.33
N LEU A 55 17.23 -24.47 8.52
CA LEU A 55 16.43 -23.45 7.86
C LEU A 55 15.95 -22.40 8.87
N GLY A 56 16.40 -21.16 8.71
CA GLY A 56 15.93 -19.99 9.45
C GLY A 56 14.66 -19.41 8.80
N LEU A 57 13.59 -19.25 9.57
CA LEU A 57 12.26 -18.88 9.09
C LEU A 57 11.78 -17.54 9.68
N ALA A 58 11.05 -16.78 8.86
CA ALA A 58 10.40 -15.54 9.22
C ALA A 58 8.88 -15.69 9.24
N THR A 59 8.18 -14.85 9.98
CA THR A 59 6.73 -14.74 10.00
C THR A 59 6.25 -13.50 9.24
N GLY A 60 4.95 -13.27 9.21
CA GLY A 60 4.32 -12.16 8.50
C GLY A 60 3.89 -12.50 7.07
N SER A 61 3.34 -11.52 6.35
CA SER A 61 2.73 -11.74 5.03
C SER A 61 3.72 -12.07 3.91
N SER A 62 4.96 -11.58 3.99
CA SER A 62 5.94 -11.72 2.90
C SER A 62 6.33 -13.17 2.60
N PRO A 63 6.62 -14.06 3.57
CA PRO A 63 7.06 -15.42 3.31
C PRO A 63 5.93 -16.41 2.97
N ILE A 64 4.65 -16.04 3.12
CA ILE A 64 3.52 -16.95 2.89
C ILE A 64 3.55 -17.59 1.50
N GLY A 65 3.91 -16.82 0.46
CA GLY A 65 4.05 -17.36 -0.90
C GLY A 65 5.11 -18.46 -1.00
N VAL A 66 6.24 -18.28 -0.33
CA VAL A 66 7.33 -19.27 -0.26
C VAL A 66 6.86 -20.53 0.48
N TYR A 67 6.15 -20.37 1.60
CA TYR A 67 5.63 -21.50 2.37
C TYR A 67 4.59 -22.31 1.60
N LYS A 68 3.68 -21.66 0.90
CA LYS A 68 2.70 -22.33 0.01
C LYS A 68 3.41 -23.19 -1.05
N GLU A 69 4.48 -22.65 -1.64
CA GLU A 69 5.23 -23.35 -2.66
C GLU A 69 6.05 -24.51 -2.09
N LEU A 70 6.66 -24.37 -0.91
CA LEU A 70 7.31 -25.49 -0.21
C LEU A 70 6.33 -26.62 0.11
N VAL A 71 5.11 -26.30 0.52
CA VAL A 71 4.03 -27.28 0.73
C VAL A 71 3.65 -27.96 -0.59
N ARG A 72 3.56 -27.23 -1.70
CA ARG A 72 3.31 -27.80 -3.02
C ARG A 72 4.42 -28.75 -3.43
N LEU A 73 5.68 -28.32 -3.31
CA LEU A 73 6.85 -29.16 -3.62
C LEU A 73 6.88 -30.44 -2.77
N HIS A 74 6.46 -30.37 -1.50
CA HIS A 74 6.32 -31.55 -0.65
C HIS A 74 5.24 -32.49 -1.17
N LYS A 75 4.05 -31.99 -1.47
CA LYS A 75 2.90 -32.80 -1.85
C LYS A 75 2.99 -33.37 -3.28
N GLU A 76 3.53 -32.58 -4.21
CA GLU A 76 3.49 -32.88 -5.64
C GLU A 76 4.85 -33.38 -6.18
N GLU A 77 5.96 -32.93 -5.58
CA GLU A 77 7.32 -33.27 -6.05
C GLU A 77 8.15 -34.07 -5.05
N ASN A 78 7.51 -34.66 -4.03
CA ASN A 78 8.12 -35.50 -3.03
C ASN A 78 9.31 -34.86 -2.28
N LEU A 79 9.30 -33.53 -2.08
CA LEU A 79 10.29 -32.88 -1.22
C LEU A 79 10.10 -33.39 0.21
N THR A 80 11.17 -33.93 0.83
CA THR A 80 11.11 -34.43 2.22
C THR A 80 11.77 -33.44 3.18
N PHE A 81 11.15 -33.23 4.34
CA PHE A 81 11.67 -32.37 5.40
C PHE A 81 12.20 -33.18 6.61
N LYS A 82 12.33 -34.51 6.49
CA LYS A 82 12.81 -35.37 7.60
C LYS A 82 14.21 -35.04 8.08
N ASN A 83 15.06 -34.51 7.21
CA ASN A 83 16.40 -34.04 7.49
C ASN A 83 16.51 -32.50 7.62
N VAL A 84 15.41 -31.82 7.90
CA VAL A 84 15.39 -30.36 8.07
C VAL A 84 15.21 -30.02 9.54
N VAL A 85 15.98 -29.04 10.03
CA VAL A 85 15.78 -28.42 11.33
C VAL A 85 15.40 -26.95 11.09
N THR A 86 14.41 -26.45 11.80
CA THR A 86 13.95 -25.07 11.61
C THR A 86 14.16 -24.22 12.85
N PHE A 87 14.60 -22.98 12.64
CA PHE A 87 14.69 -21.94 13.67
C PHE A 87 13.91 -20.71 13.23
N ASN A 88 12.90 -20.32 14.00
CA ASN A 88 12.19 -19.08 13.76
C ASN A 88 12.95 -17.87 14.36
N LEU A 89 12.82 -16.71 13.72
CA LEU A 89 13.50 -15.48 14.14
C LEU A 89 13.03 -14.98 15.51
N ASP A 90 11.75 -15.11 15.79
CA ASP A 90 11.12 -14.36 16.86
C ASP A 90 9.77 -14.94 17.32
N GLU A 91 9.29 -14.45 18.46
CA GLU A 91 7.96 -14.65 19.00
C GLU A 91 7.60 -13.49 19.94
N TYR A 92 6.33 -13.14 20.00
CA TYR A 92 5.81 -12.17 20.96
C TYR A 92 5.91 -12.69 22.38
N PHE A 93 6.47 -11.87 23.27
CA PHE A 93 6.58 -12.22 24.69
C PHE A 93 5.26 -12.00 25.43
N GLY A 94 4.82 -12.99 26.19
CA GLY A 94 3.56 -13.03 26.93
C GLY A 94 2.43 -13.76 26.22
N LEU A 95 2.65 -14.27 24.99
CA LEU A 95 1.68 -15.11 24.29
C LEU A 95 1.92 -16.59 24.62
N LYS A 96 0.82 -17.35 24.71
CA LYS A 96 0.86 -18.81 24.79
C LYS A 96 0.99 -19.41 23.38
N ILE A 97 1.51 -20.62 23.32
CA ILE A 97 1.70 -21.37 22.06
C ILE A 97 0.38 -21.51 21.28
N GLU A 98 -0.73 -21.70 22.00
CA GLU A 98 -2.06 -21.90 21.41
C GLU A 98 -2.75 -20.59 21.00
N ASP A 99 -2.17 -19.44 21.31
CA ASP A 99 -2.75 -18.15 20.90
C ASP A 99 -2.74 -18.06 19.37
N LYS A 100 -3.87 -17.68 18.78
CA LYS A 100 -4.01 -17.54 17.33
C LYS A 100 -3.06 -16.52 16.70
N ASN A 101 -2.58 -15.56 17.52
CA ASN A 101 -1.67 -14.49 17.10
C ASN A 101 -0.21 -14.83 17.40
N SER A 102 0.08 -16.00 18.00
CA SER A 102 1.46 -16.46 18.19
C SER A 102 2.10 -16.82 16.85
N TYR A 103 3.39 -16.62 16.75
CA TYR A 103 4.14 -17.08 15.58
C TYR A 103 4.23 -18.59 15.49
N HIS A 104 4.09 -19.27 16.62
CA HIS A 104 3.90 -20.72 16.64
C HIS A 104 2.64 -21.12 15.86
N SER A 105 1.48 -20.56 16.17
CA SER A 105 0.23 -20.81 15.44
C SER A 105 0.33 -20.43 13.95
N PHE A 106 0.99 -19.30 13.64
CA PHE A 106 1.23 -18.88 12.27
C PHE A 106 2.01 -19.92 11.47
N MET A 107 3.12 -20.42 12.00
CA MET A 107 3.98 -21.38 11.30
C MET A 107 3.30 -22.74 11.11
N HIS A 108 2.54 -23.21 12.09
CA HIS A 108 1.73 -24.41 11.96
C HIS A 108 0.67 -24.26 10.87
N THR A 109 -0.06 -23.15 10.86
CA THR A 109 -1.09 -22.85 9.86
C THR A 109 -0.54 -22.79 8.43
N HIS A 110 0.64 -22.19 8.21
CA HIS A 110 1.15 -21.92 6.87
C HIS A 110 2.18 -22.92 6.35
N LEU A 111 2.83 -23.69 7.22
CA LEU A 111 3.88 -24.62 6.81
C LEU A 111 3.87 -25.96 7.55
N PHE A 112 4.05 -25.99 8.89
CA PHE A 112 4.45 -27.18 9.60
C PHE A 112 3.40 -28.31 9.58
N ASP A 113 2.11 -27.99 9.65
CA ASP A 113 1.04 -28.99 9.60
C ASP A 113 0.84 -29.59 8.20
N HIS A 114 1.52 -29.06 7.19
CA HIS A 114 1.36 -29.45 5.79
C HIS A 114 2.54 -30.23 5.21
N ILE A 115 3.62 -30.42 5.99
CA ILE A 115 4.87 -31.09 5.58
C ILE A 115 5.27 -32.17 6.59
N ASN A 116 6.23 -33.01 6.22
CA ASN A 116 6.68 -34.12 7.07
C ASN A 116 7.89 -33.77 7.96
N LEU A 117 7.91 -32.55 8.50
CA LEU A 117 8.94 -32.07 9.43
C LEU A 117 8.73 -32.72 10.82
N PRO A 118 9.73 -33.38 11.43
CA PRO A 118 9.62 -33.92 12.79
C PRO A 118 9.45 -32.80 13.83
N LYS A 119 8.57 -33.02 14.81
CA LYS A 119 8.24 -31.99 15.82
C LYS A 119 9.42 -31.60 16.70
N ASP A 120 10.34 -32.51 16.98
CA ASP A 120 11.56 -32.27 17.75
C ASP A 120 12.66 -31.54 16.98
N GLN A 121 12.42 -31.26 15.69
CA GLN A 121 13.27 -30.46 14.81
C GLN A 121 12.72 -29.02 14.58
N ILE A 122 11.63 -28.64 15.25
CA ILE A 122 11.02 -27.32 15.16
C ILE A 122 11.41 -26.48 16.37
N TYR A 123 12.09 -25.37 16.16
CA TYR A 123 12.48 -24.41 17.18
C TYR A 123 11.88 -23.05 16.90
N ILE A 124 10.97 -22.61 17.77
CA ILE A 124 10.36 -21.27 17.78
C ILE A 124 10.63 -20.68 19.16
N PRO A 125 11.02 -19.40 19.29
CA PRO A 125 11.19 -18.81 20.63
C PRO A 125 9.92 -18.95 21.46
N ASP A 126 10.09 -19.28 22.76
CA ASP A 126 8.97 -19.48 23.67
C ASP A 126 8.56 -18.17 24.34
N GLY A 127 7.46 -17.57 23.88
CA GLY A 127 6.90 -16.33 24.41
C GLY A 127 6.22 -16.49 25.79
N SER A 128 5.96 -17.71 26.26
CA SER A 128 5.23 -17.98 27.50
C SER A 128 6.10 -17.99 28.76
N LEU A 129 7.42 -17.87 28.60
CA LEU A 129 8.41 -17.90 29.69
C LEU A 129 8.24 -16.74 30.68
N SER A 130 8.67 -16.94 31.91
CA SER A 130 8.84 -15.82 32.84
C SER A 130 10.06 -14.97 32.46
N GLU A 131 10.06 -13.66 32.78
CA GLU A 131 11.20 -12.77 32.47
C GLU A 131 12.54 -13.25 33.04
N LYS A 132 12.51 -14.00 34.14
CA LYS A 132 13.72 -14.53 34.80
C LYS A 132 14.36 -15.67 33.99
N GLU A 133 13.58 -16.41 33.24
CA GLU A 133 14.02 -17.56 32.45
C GLU A 133 14.52 -17.15 31.06
N VAL A 134 14.05 -16.01 30.53
CA VAL A 134 14.32 -15.61 29.14
C VAL A 134 15.80 -15.56 28.81
N SER A 135 16.64 -15.00 29.68
CA SER A 135 18.08 -14.84 29.38
C SER A 135 18.78 -16.20 29.23
N ALA A 136 18.49 -17.16 30.11
CA ALA A 136 19.06 -18.51 30.01
C ALA A 136 18.52 -19.25 28.79
N TYR A 137 17.23 -19.11 28.52
CA TYR A 137 16.60 -19.68 27.34
C TYR A 137 17.21 -19.13 26.03
N CYS A 138 17.41 -17.82 25.91
CA CYS A 138 18.02 -17.22 24.71
C CYS A 138 19.44 -17.76 24.46
N LEU A 139 20.23 -17.96 25.51
CA LEU A 139 21.56 -18.60 25.37
C LEU A 139 21.44 -20.04 24.89
N SER A 140 20.53 -20.82 25.47
CA SER A 140 20.30 -22.20 25.02
C SER A 140 19.78 -22.29 23.58
N TYR A 141 19.05 -21.27 23.11
CA TYR A 141 18.60 -21.15 21.71
C TYR A 141 19.78 -20.98 20.75
N GLU A 142 20.75 -20.11 21.10
CA GLU A 142 22.00 -19.94 20.34
C GLU A 142 22.86 -21.21 20.36
N GLU A 143 23.06 -21.83 21.53
CA GLU A 143 23.78 -23.10 21.67
C GLU A 143 23.16 -24.19 20.80
N LYS A 144 21.82 -24.20 20.69
CA LYS A 144 21.10 -25.13 19.84
C LYS A 144 21.39 -24.88 18.34
N ILE A 145 21.37 -23.63 17.89
CA ILE A 145 21.75 -23.28 16.52
C ILE A 145 23.18 -23.73 16.23
N GLU A 146 24.11 -23.46 17.13
CA GLU A 146 25.52 -23.88 16.98
C GLU A 146 25.68 -25.39 16.94
N SER A 147 24.91 -26.15 17.74
CA SER A 147 24.96 -27.61 17.78
C SER A 147 24.59 -28.29 16.46
N PHE A 148 23.78 -27.62 15.62
CA PHE A 148 23.45 -28.07 14.28
C PHE A 148 24.40 -27.52 13.19
N GLY A 149 25.45 -26.76 13.58
CA GLY A 149 26.44 -26.19 12.64
C GLY A 149 26.03 -24.88 12.02
N GLY A 150 25.12 -24.14 12.66
CA GLY A 150 24.61 -22.86 12.23
C GLY A 150 23.50 -22.98 11.16
N ILE A 151 22.94 -21.83 10.77
CA ILE A 151 21.83 -21.75 9.81
C ILE A 151 22.37 -21.82 8.37
N ASP A 152 21.89 -22.78 7.56
CA ASP A 152 22.26 -22.91 6.15
C ASP A 152 21.58 -21.87 5.27
N PHE A 153 20.28 -21.60 5.52
CA PHE A 153 19.51 -20.62 4.77
C PHE A 153 18.59 -19.84 5.70
N GLN A 154 18.72 -18.52 5.73
CA GLN A 154 17.89 -17.62 6.52
C GLN A 154 16.95 -16.83 5.62
N LEU A 155 15.63 -17.01 5.79
CA LEU A 155 14.60 -16.21 5.16
C LEU A 155 14.28 -15.00 6.05
N LEU A 156 14.20 -13.81 5.46
CA LEU A 156 13.90 -12.57 6.16
C LEU A 156 12.76 -11.80 5.49
N GLY A 157 11.97 -11.07 6.29
CA GLY A 157 11.21 -9.91 5.86
C GLY A 157 11.88 -8.62 6.32
N ILE A 158 11.32 -7.46 5.97
CA ILE A 158 11.76 -6.15 6.44
C ILE A 158 10.60 -5.34 6.98
N GLY A 159 10.77 -4.75 8.16
CA GLY A 159 9.81 -3.82 8.73
C GLY A 159 9.95 -2.40 8.19
N ARG A 160 8.97 -1.52 8.49
CA ARG A 160 8.99 -0.11 8.06
C ARG A 160 10.14 0.71 8.70
N THR A 161 10.64 0.29 9.84
CA THR A 161 11.79 0.89 10.55
C THR A 161 13.12 0.29 10.09
N ALA A 162 13.14 -0.49 9.00
CA ALA A 162 14.26 -1.33 8.56
C ALA A 162 14.67 -2.40 9.59
N HIS A 163 13.78 -2.82 10.47
CA HIS A 163 14.06 -3.95 11.35
C HIS A 163 14.01 -5.29 10.58
N ILE A 164 14.83 -6.25 10.99
CA ILE A 164 14.83 -7.65 10.56
C ILE A 164 14.65 -8.53 11.80
N GLY A 165 13.71 -9.49 11.75
CA GLY A 165 13.12 -10.01 12.99
C GLY A 165 12.54 -8.83 13.77
N PHE A 166 12.63 -8.83 15.08
CA PHE A 166 12.32 -7.64 15.89
C PHE A 166 13.59 -6.85 16.31
N ASN A 167 14.64 -6.84 15.48
CA ASN A 167 15.80 -5.99 15.73
C ASN A 167 15.49 -4.54 15.38
N GLU A 168 14.91 -3.80 16.32
CA GLU A 168 14.49 -2.41 16.18
C GLU A 168 15.68 -1.44 16.05
N PRO A 169 15.45 -0.18 15.61
CA PRO A 169 16.48 0.86 15.57
C PRO A 169 17.28 0.96 16.87
N GLY A 170 18.61 1.01 16.73
CA GLY A 170 19.55 0.95 17.88
C GLY A 170 20.11 -0.44 18.18
N SER A 171 19.61 -1.51 17.53
CA SER A 171 20.17 -2.86 17.69
C SER A 171 21.63 -2.92 17.26
N HIS A 172 22.43 -3.64 18.06
CA HIS A 172 23.88 -3.75 17.81
C HIS A 172 24.20 -4.89 16.84
N ILE A 173 25.20 -4.70 15.97
CA ILE A 173 25.62 -5.69 14.97
C ILE A 173 25.97 -7.07 15.56
N ASN A 174 26.54 -7.10 16.76
CA ASN A 174 26.94 -8.35 17.44
C ASN A 174 25.85 -8.88 18.40
N SER A 175 24.61 -8.37 18.31
CA SER A 175 23.53 -8.87 19.16
C SER A 175 23.21 -10.32 18.85
N ILE A 176 22.95 -11.10 19.90
CA ILE A 176 22.45 -12.49 19.84
C ILE A 176 20.96 -12.52 20.21
N THR A 177 20.37 -13.69 20.25
CA THR A 177 18.96 -13.89 20.66
C THR A 177 18.71 -13.28 22.04
N ARG A 178 17.65 -12.46 22.14
CA ARG A 178 17.34 -11.71 23.35
C ARG A 178 15.89 -11.24 23.38
N MET A 179 15.43 -10.87 24.56
CA MET A 179 14.18 -10.11 24.71
C MET A 179 14.42 -8.64 24.38
N ILE A 180 13.47 -8.03 23.68
CA ILE A 180 13.48 -6.62 23.30
C ILE A 180 12.12 -5.96 23.59
N ALA A 181 12.12 -4.63 23.68
CA ALA A 181 10.90 -3.84 23.62
C ALA A 181 10.57 -3.52 22.16
N LEU A 182 9.29 -3.67 21.80
CA LEU A 182 8.82 -3.37 20.44
C LEU A 182 8.66 -1.86 20.23
N ASP A 183 9.12 -1.37 19.10
CA ASP A 183 8.89 0.00 18.66
C ASP A 183 7.38 0.28 18.50
N PRO A 184 6.90 1.47 18.88
CA PRO A 184 5.50 1.85 18.68
C PRO A 184 5.01 1.63 17.23
N ILE A 185 5.84 1.92 16.21
CA ILE A 185 5.50 1.72 14.80
C ILE A 185 5.30 0.23 14.48
N THR A 186 6.15 -0.64 15.04
CA THR A 186 6.03 -2.10 14.87
C THR A 186 4.75 -2.62 15.50
N ARG A 187 4.39 -2.09 16.68
CA ARG A 187 3.12 -2.43 17.33
C ARG A 187 1.91 -1.90 16.57
N GLU A 188 1.99 -0.71 15.99
CA GLU A 188 0.94 -0.17 15.10
C GLU A 188 0.73 -1.06 13.88
N ASP A 189 1.80 -1.56 13.26
CA ASP A 189 1.72 -2.46 12.10
C ASP A 189 1.01 -3.77 12.43
N ALA A 190 1.18 -4.27 13.66
CA ALA A 190 0.57 -5.51 14.14
C ALA A 190 -0.85 -5.30 14.71
N ALA A 191 -1.29 -4.06 14.92
CA ALA A 191 -2.54 -3.77 15.63
C ALA A 191 -3.79 -4.42 15.00
N SER A 192 -3.80 -4.57 13.68
CA SER A 192 -4.89 -5.25 12.96
C SER A 192 -5.03 -6.73 13.33
N ASP A 193 -3.92 -7.40 13.57
CA ASP A 193 -3.89 -8.84 13.89
C ASP A 193 -4.32 -9.10 15.34
N PHE A 194 -4.11 -8.09 16.22
CA PHE A 194 -4.44 -8.15 17.64
C PHE A 194 -5.75 -7.45 18.02
N ASN A 195 -6.60 -7.07 17.03
CA ASN A 195 -7.84 -6.34 17.29
C ASN A 195 -7.65 -4.97 18.00
N GLY A 196 -6.48 -4.38 17.87
CA GLY A 196 -6.16 -3.05 18.39
C GLY A 196 -4.79 -2.94 19.03
N LEU A 197 -4.21 -1.73 19.02
CA LEU A 197 -2.86 -1.44 19.50
C LEU A 197 -2.64 -1.85 20.98
N ASN A 198 -3.68 -1.73 21.82
CA ASN A 198 -3.59 -2.03 23.25
C ASN A 198 -3.40 -3.53 23.54
N PHE A 199 -3.77 -4.39 22.60
CA PHE A 199 -3.65 -5.84 22.73
C PHE A 199 -2.34 -6.39 22.13
N VAL A 200 -1.58 -5.55 21.39
CA VAL A 200 -0.28 -5.96 20.86
C VAL A 200 0.73 -6.01 22.02
N PRO A 201 1.45 -7.13 22.18
CA PRO A 201 2.51 -7.22 23.20
C PRO A 201 3.53 -6.09 23.08
N THR A 202 4.09 -5.69 24.20
CA THR A 202 5.11 -4.62 24.27
C THR A 202 6.54 -5.14 24.13
N LYS A 203 6.72 -6.45 24.24
CA LYS A 203 8.03 -7.11 24.21
C LYS A 203 7.98 -8.33 23.27
N ALA A 204 9.14 -8.73 22.78
CA ALA A 204 9.34 -9.94 21.99
C ALA A 204 10.69 -10.58 22.29
N ILE A 205 10.83 -11.87 21.99
CA ILE A 205 12.11 -12.55 21.93
C ILE A 205 12.51 -12.61 20.46
N THR A 206 13.72 -12.18 20.11
CA THR A 206 14.18 -12.14 18.73
C THR A 206 15.63 -12.58 18.59
N MET A 207 15.92 -13.35 17.54
CA MET A 207 17.28 -13.64 17.09
C MET A 207 18.00 -12.33 16.80
N GLY A 208 19.23 -12.18 17.29
CA GLY A 208 20.02 -10.96 17.12
C GLY A 208 20.58 -10.78 15.72
N ILE A 209 21.06 -9.56 15.44
CA ILE A 209 21.72 -9.25 14.14
C ILE A 209 22.92 -10.14 13.92
N GLY A 210 23.77 -10.36 14.93
CA GLY A 210 24.95 -11.23 14.84
C GLY A 210 24.58 -12.67 14.51
N SER A 211 23.56 -13.20 15.18
CA SER A 211 23.06 -14.56 14.90
C SER A 211 22.54 -14.69 13.47
N ILE A 212 21.79 -13.69 12.97
CA ILE A 212 21.31 -13.64 11.59
C ILE A 212 22.48 -13.59 10.60
N LEU A 213 23.48 -12.74 10.85
CA LEU A 213 24.65 -12.58 9.96
C LEU A 213 25.55 -13.82 9.92
N ASN A 214 25.46 -14.73 10.88
CA ASN A 214 26.18 -16.01 10.88
C ASN A 214 25.56 -17.07 9.96
N ALA A 215 24.39 -16.82 9.39
CA ALA A 215 23.79 -17.75 8.42
C ALA A 215 24.66 -17.85 7.15
N LYS A 216 24.71 -19.02 6.50
CA LYS A 216 25.51 -19.25 5.29
C LYS A 216 24.93 -18.55 4.06
N ARG A 217 23.60 -18.45 4.00
CA ARG A 217 22.82 -17.80 2.94
C ARG A 217 21.69 -16.99 3.56
N ILE A 218 21.51 -15.74 3.12
CA ILE A 218 20.39 -14.89 3.54
C ILE A 218 19.59 -14.43 2.32
N VAL A 219 18.27 -14.59 2.38
CA VAL A 219 17.34 -14.03 1.40
C VAL A 219 16.32 -13.15 2.13
N LEU A 220 16.25 -11.87 1.74
CA LEU A 220 15.28 -10.93 2.28
C LEU A 220 14.20 -10.65 1.23
N LEU A 221 12.94 -10.73 1.66
CA LEU A 221 11.74 -10.47 0.86
C LEU A 221 11.22 -9.05 1.08
N GLY A 222 11.01 -8.32 0.00
CA GLY A 222 10.40 -6.99 0.04
C GLY A 222 9.29 -6.86 -0.99
N TRP A 223 8.04 -6.73 -0.53
CA TRP A 223 6.86 -6.60 -1.38
C TRP A 223 6.10 -5.30 -1.14
N GLY A 224 5.69 -4.67 -2.24
CA GLY A 224 4.79 -3.52 -2.25
C GLY A 224 5.46 -2.18 -1.97
N HIS A 225 4.83 -1.12 -2.47
CA HIS A 225 5.36 0.25 -2.45
C HIS A 225 5.67 0.79 -1.04
N LYS A 226 4.97 0.31 0.00
CA LYS A 226 5.24 0.70 1.40
C LYS A 226 6.66 0.37 1.87
N LYS A 227 7.32 -0.57 1.21
CA LYS A 227 8.70 -0.97 1.50
C LYS A 227 9.75 -0.24 0.64
N ALA A 228 9.34 0.48 -0.40
CA ALA A 228 10.25 1.07 -1.37
C ALA A 228 11.31 2.01 -0.74
N ALA A 229 10.88 2.94 0.10
CA ALA A 229 11.79 3.89 0.74
C ALA A 229 12.79 3.22 1.68
N VAL A 230 12.34 2.29 2.52
CA VAL A 230 13.21 1.58 3.46
C VAL A 230 14.17 0.63 2.76
N LEU A 231 13.76 0.04 1.64
CA LEU A 231 14.62 -0.81 0.82
C LEU A 231 15.69 -0.01 0.09
N ALA A 232 15.34 1.13 -0.51
CA ALA A 232 16.33 2.02 -1.13
C ALA A 232 17.36 2.51 -0.09
N LEU A 233 16.92 2.86 1.11
CA LEU A 233 17.77 3.21 2.24
C LEU A 233 18.72 2.07 2.62
N THR A 234 18.18 0.85 2.73
CA THR A 234 18.95 -0.33 3.14
C THR A 234 19.96 -0.76 2.09
N ILE A 235 19.60 -0.66 0.79
CA ILE A 235 20.42 -1.15 -0.32
C ILE A 235 21.49 -0.14 -0.71
N GLU A 236 21.18 1.18 -0.71
CA GLU A 236 22.02 2.21 -1.31
C GLU A 236 22.75 3.14 -0.33
N LYS A 237 22.28 3.23 0.94
CA LYS A 237 22.88 4.15 1.93
C LYS A 237 23.92 3.43 2.81
N GLU A 238 24.60 4.22 3.67
CA GLU A 238 25.62 3.70 4.57
C GLU A 238 25.02 2.83 5.69
N ILE A 239 25.84 1.91 6.19
CA ILE A 239 25.47 1.06 7.33
C ILE A 239 25.23 1.92 8.57
N THR A 240 24.10 1.69 9.24
CA THR A 240 23.76 2.38 10.49
C THR A 240 22.84 1.51 11.35
N ASN A 241 23.00 1.64 12.68
CA ASN A 241 22.07 1.00 13.62
C ASN A 241 20.68 1.66 13.69
N THR A 242 20.52 2.85 13.09
CA THR A 242 19.20 3.48 12.89
C THR A 242 18.33 2.66 11.94
N TYR A 243 18.96 1.96 11.02
CA TYR A 243 18.32 1.08 10.04
C TYR A 243 18.99 -0.30 10.07
N PRO A 244 18.59 -1.19 11.00
CA PRO A 244 19.31 -2.44 11.27
C PRO A 244 19.51 -3.35 10.06
N ALA A 245 18.57 -3.37 9.11
CA ALA A 245 18.72 -4.15 7.89
C ALA A 245 19.95 -3.73 7.06
N THR A 246 20.52 -2.52 7.25
CA THR A 246 21.75 -2.10 6.57
C THR A 246 22.96 -2.96 6.96
N PHE A 247 22.96 -3.60 8.12
CA PHE A 247 24.03 -4.52 8.51
C PHE A 247 24.15 -5.73 7.57
N LEU A 248 23.09 -6.07 6.83
CA LEU A 248 23.13 -7.13 5.82
C LEU A 248 24.10 -6.83 4.68
N GLN A 249 24.53 -5.57 4.49
CA GLN A 249 25.58 -5.20 3.53
C GLN A 249 26.93 -5.89 3.84
N ASN A 250 27.18 -6.28 5.09
CA ASN A 250 28.38 -7.00 5.49
C ASN A 250 28.33 -8.50 5.18
N HIS A 251 27.17 -9.04 4.79
CA HIS A 251 27.01 -10.48 4.58
C HIS A 251 27.42 -10.87 3.15
N PRO A 252 28.36 -11.83 2.98
CA PRO A 252 28.94 -12.16 1.66
C PRO A 252 27.94 -12.83 0.71
N ASN A 253 26.87 -13.43 1.22
CA ASN A 253 25.88 -14.19 0.47
C ASN A 253 24.44 -13.80 0.87
N CYS A 254 24.14 -12.49 0.75
CA CYS A 254 22.82 -11.92 1.00
C CYS A 254 22.20 -11.43 -0.32
N THR A 255 20.92 -11.74 -0.56
CA THR A 255 20.17 -11.25 -1.72
C THR A 255 18.82 -10.72 -1.28
N PHE A 256 18.46 -9.54 -1.79
CA PHE A 256 17.11 -8.99 -1.64
C PHE A 256 16.28 -9.34 -2.86
N ILE A 257 15.12 -9.92 -2.65
CA ILE A 257 14.14 -10.25 -3.68
C ILE A 257 12.97 -9.30 -3.54
N LEU A 258 12.74 -8.50 -4.57
CA LEU A 258 11.82 -7.37 -4.57
C LEU A 258 10.79 -7.53 -5.68
N ASP A 259 9.61 -6.93 -5.50
CA ASP A 259 8.72 -6.64 -6.62
C ASP A 259 8.98 -5.24 -7.20
N ALA A 260 8.34 -4.93 -8.31
CA ALA A 260 8.49 -3.63 -8.99
C ALA A 260 8.11 -2.45 -8.08
N GLU A 261 7.06 -2.61 -7.26
CA GLU A 261 6.61 -1.58 -6.34
C GLU A 261 7.61 -1.32 -5.20
N ALA A 262 8.16 -2.39 -4.62
CA ALA A 262 9.16 -2.30 -3.55
C ALA A 262 10.51 -1.75 -4.02
N SER A 263 10.85 -1.91 -5.30
CA SER A 263 12.08 -1.41 -5.92
C SER A 263 11.97 0.02 -6.47
N ALA A 264 10.79 0.63 -6.46
CA ALA A 264 10.50 1.89 -7.14
C ALA A 264 11.40 3.08 -6.72
N GLU A 265 11.86 3.09 -5.47
CA GLU A 265 12.73 4.15 -4.92
C GLU A 265 14.24 3.89 -5.14
N LEU A 266 14.65 2.71 -5.67
CA LEU A 266 16.04 2.46 -6.03
C LEU A 266 16.49 3.39 -7.16
N SER A 267 17.72 3.86 -7.10
CA SER A 267 18.29 4.78 -8.10
C SER A 267 18.15 4.27 -9.53
N LYS A 268 18.27 2.96 -9.75
CA LYS A 268 18.08 2.35 -11.09
C LYS A 268 16.68 2.51 -11.67
N HIS A 269 15.65 2.77 -10.83
CA HIS A 269 14.25 3.00 -11.24
C HIS A 269 13.84 4.46 -11.07
N LYS A 270 14.28 5.10 -9.99
CA LYS A 270 13.92 6.49 -9.68
C LYS A 270 14.65 7.50 -10.54
N THR A 271 15.97 7.32 -10.71
CA THR A 271 16.87 8.22 -11.45
C THR A 271 17.79 7.42 -12.39
N PRO A 272 17.22 6.66 -13.37
CA PRO A 272 17.99 5.71 -14.18
C PRO A 272 19.14 6.35 -14.96
N TRP A 273 19.01 7.62 -15.35
CA TRP A 273 20.06 8.41 -16.03
C TRP A 273 21.34 8.59 -15.21
N LEU A 274 21.26 8.42 -13.88
CA LEU A 274 22.44 8.45 -13.01
C LEU A 274 23.23 7.14 -13.00
N VAL A 275 22.64 6.05 -13.49
CA VAL A 275 23.22 4.70 -13.37
C VAL A 275 23.50 4.04 -14.72
N LYS A 276 22.78 4.42 -15.79
CA LYS A 276 22.96 3.83 -17.13
C LYS A 276 22.48 4.78 -18.22
N GLU A 277 22.84 4.48 -19.46
CA GLU A 277 22.25 5.11 -20.63
C GLU A 277 20.74 4.83 -20.68
N CYS A 278 19.96 5.83 -21.06
CA CYS A 278 18.51 5.78 -21.05
C CYS A 278 17.92 6.05 -22.44
N ASP A 279 16.86 5.31 -22.75
CA ASP A 279 15.94 5.68 -23.84
C ASP A 279 15.02 6.80 -23.34
N TRP A 280 15.24 8.01 -23.83
CA TRP A 280 14.56 9.21 -23.37
C TRP A 280 13.11 9.27 -23.89
N THR A 281 12.19 8.61 -23.18
CA THR A 281 10.75 8.77 -23.39
C THR A 281 10.26 10.10 -22.83
N GLU A 282 9.12 10.59 -23.32
CA GLU A 282 8.52 11.85 -22.83
C GLU A 282 8.34 11.85 -21.29
N ARG A 283 7.84 10.74 -20.72
CA ARG A 283 7.68 10.59 -19.27
C ARG A 283 9.03 10.66 -18.53
N LEU A 284 10.07 10.03 -19.08
CA LEU A 284 11.40 10.05 -18.45
C LEU A 284 12.05 11.44 -18.53
N ILE A 285 11.83 12.18 -19.63
CA ILE A 285 12.27 13.57 -19.78
C ILE A 285 11.60 14.46 -18.72
N LYS A 286 10.26 14.37 -18.58
CA LYS A 286 9.50 15.09 -17.55
C LYS A 286 10.07 14.80 -16.15
N LYS A 287 10.23 13.52 -15.83
CA LYS A 287 10.79 13.06 -14.54
C LYS A 287 12.17 13.63 -14.27
N ALA A 288 13.06 13.60 -15.26
CA ALA A 288 14.43 14.11 -15.13
C ALA A 288 14.48 15.62 -14.92
N ILE A 289 13.64 16.40 -15.62
CA ILE A 289 13.61 17.86 -15.49
C ILE A 289 13.00 18.27 -14.15
N VAL A 290 11.92 17.61 -13.68
CA VAL A 290 11.35 17.82 -12.35
C VAL A 290 12.38 17.53 -11.26
N TRP A 291 13.06 16.36 -11.39
CA TRP A 291 14.13 16.00 -10.47
C TRP A 291 15.26 17.02 -10.47
N LEU A 292 15.71 17.48 -11.65
CA LEU A 292 16.76 18.49 -11.77
C LEU A 292 16.36 19.83 -11.12
N SER A 293 15.12 20.27 -11.34
CA SER A 293 14.58 21.49 -10.72
C SER A 293 14.67 21.40 -9.20
N ASN A 294 14.27 20.25 -8.63
CA ASN A 294 14.33 19.99 -7.19
C ASN A 294 15.79 19.91 -6.68
N GLN A 295 16.73 19.30 -7.43
CA GLN A 295 18.15 19.24 -7.02
C GLN A 295 18.82 20.62 -7.06
N ALA A 296 18.59 21.36 -8.15
CA ALA A 296 19.17 22.68 -8.34
C ALA A 296 18.47 23.79 -7.53
N GLN A 297 17.31 23.49 -6.92
CA GLN A 297 16.45 24.47 -6.22
C GLN A 297 16.13 25.67 -7.10
N LYS A 298 15.77 25.42 -8.37
CA LYS A 298 15.44 26.44 -9.37
C LYS A 298 14.18 26.08 -10.12
N PRO A 299 13.30 27.06 -10.43
CA PRO A 299 12.18 26.82 -11.33
C PRO A 299 12.67 26.43 -12.73
N ILE A 300 11.86 25.67 -13.46
CA ILE A 300 12.24 25.03 -14.74
C ILE A 300 12.84 26.04 -15.71
N LEU A 301 12.20 27.19 -15.92
CA LEU A 301 12.69 28.20 -16.86
C LEU A 301 14.03 28.88 -16.46
N LYS A 302 14.54 28.62 -15.25
CA LYS A 302 15.82 29.13 -14.75
C LYS A 302 16.92 28.08 -14.76
N LEU A 303 16.65 26.84 -15.18
CA LEU A 303 17.67 25.82 -15.36
C LEU A 303 18.60 26.16 -16.52
N THR A 304 19.88 25.93 -16.32
CA THR A 304 20.96 26.28 -17.28
C THR A 304 21.66 25.03 -17.79
N ASN A 305 22.46 25.18 -18.86
CA ASN A 305 23.32 24.10 -19.35
C ASN A 305 24.23 23.52 -18.27
N ARG A 306 24.68 24.38 -17.34
CA ARG A 306 25.52 23.96 -16.22
C ARG A 306 24.74 23.04 -15.27
N ASP A 307 23.47 23.37 -14.94
CA ASP A 307 22.65 22.55 -14.07
C ASP A 307 22.45 21.13 -14.64
N TYR A 308 22.17 21.02 -15.94
CA TYR A 308 22.04 19.72 -16.60
C TYR A 308 23.36 18.92 -16.55
N ASN A 309 24.49 19.55 -16.85
CA ASN A 309 25.79 18.87 -16.90
C ASN A 309 26.26 18.42 -15.52
N GLU A 310 26.18 19.28 -14.52
CA GLU A 310 26.62 18.98 -13.15
C GLU A 310 25.77 17.88 -12.48
N HIS A 311 24.54 17.67 -12.95
CA HIS A 311 23.63 16.65 -12.41
C HIS A 311 23.51 15.41 -13.32
N GLY A 312 24.43 15.20 -14.26
CA GLY A 312 24.53 13.96 -15.04
C GLY A 312 23.48 13.80 -16.15
N LEU A 313 22.89 14.90 -16.64
CA LEU A 313 21.88 14.90 -17.70
C LEU A 313 22.45 15.26 -19.09
N SER A 314 23.75 15.12 -19.31
CA SER A 314 24.39 15.42 -20.58
C SER A 314 23.84 14.58 -21.74
N SER A 315 23.47 13.30 -21.49
CA SER A 315 22.86 12.43 -22.51
C SER A 315 21.48 12.90 -22.93
N LEU A 316 20.69 13.45 -22.02
CA LEU A 316 19.39 14.06 -22.32
C LEU A 316 19.58 15.25 -23.27
N VAL A 317 20.51 16.15 -22.93
CA VAL A 317 20.79 17.33 -23.75
C VAL A 317 21.32 16.93 -25.14
N ALA A 318 22.21 15.94 -25.20
CA ALA A 318 22.78 15.48 -26.46
C ALA A 318 21.75 14.83 -27.40
N SER A 319 20.75 14.16 -26.84
CA SER A 319 19.75 13.41 -27.61
C SER A 319 18.46 14.15 -27.91
N GLN A 320 18.03 15.06 -27.02
CA GLN A 320 16.71 15.67 -27.07
C GLN A 320 16.71 17.18 -27.34
N GLY A 321 17.87 17.84 -27.32
CA GLY A 321 18.00 19.26 -27.65
C GLY A 321 18.52 20.12 -26.50
N LEU A 322 18.59 21.43 -26.76
CA LEU A 322 19.19 22.37 -25.82
C LEU A 322 18.34 22.55 -24.55
N PRO A 323 18.96 22.74 -23.37
CA PRO A 323 18.26 23.00 -22.11
C PRO A 323 17.19 24.07 -22.18
N TYR A 324 17.42 25.14 -22.94
CA TYR A 324 16.42 26.20 -23.13
C TYR A 324 15.13 25.67 -23.79
N GLU A 325 15.23 24.86 -24.81
CA GLU A 325 14.10 24.26 -25.52
C GLU A 325 13.38 23.23 -24.65
N LEU A 326 14.15 22.39 -23.94
CA LEU A 326 13.62 21.42 -22.99
C LEU A 326 12.86 22.09 -21.85
N ASN A 327 13.39 23.20 -21.30
CA ASN A 327 12.75 23.96 -20.25
C ASN A 327 11.40 24.56 -20.70
N ILE A 328 11.35 25.15 -21.90
CA ILE A 328 10.12 25.72 -22.48
C ILE A 328 9.11 24.60 -22.74
N TRP A 329 9.56 23.49 -23.32
CA TRP A 329 8.68 22.34 -23.56
C TRP A 329 8.07 21.83 -22.25
N MET A 330 8.90 21.58 -21.24
CA MET A 330 8.43 21.08 -19.94
C MET A 330 7.51 22.06 -19.23
N PHE A 331 7.83 23.35 -19.26
CA PHE A 331 6.97 24.38 -18.71
C PHE A 331 5.58 24.37 -19.35
N ASN A 332 5.52 24.29 -20.69
CA ASN A 332 4.25 24.22 -21.41
C ASN A 332 3.48 22.93 -21.08
N GLN A 333 4.18 21.79 -20.95
CA GLN A 333 3.54 20.55 -20.55
C GLN A 333 2.83 20.69 -19.20
N LEU A 334 3.50 21.26 -18.20
CA LEU A 334 2.90 21.49 -16.87
C LEU A 334 1.77 22.51 -16.92
N GLN A 335 1.94 23.62 -17.65
CA GLN A 335 0.93 24.66 -17.78
C GLN A 335 -0.36 24.12 -18.40
N HIS A 336 -0.24 23.22 -19.38
CA HIS A 336 -1.40 22.61 -20.04
C HIS A 336 -2.16 21.62 -19.15
N THR A 337 -1.58 21.12 -18.07
CA THR A 337 -2.33 20.28 -17.12
C THR A 337 -3.29 21.09 -16.26
N ILE A 338 -3.01 22.38 -16.05
CA ILE A 338 -3.76 23.23 -15.11
C ILE A 338 -5.08 23.65 -15.73
N THR A 339 -6.19 23.31 -15.08
CA THR A 339 -7.52 23.73 -15.52
C THR A 339 -8.44 24.14 -14.38
N GLY A 340 -9.15 25.25 -14.58
CA GLY A 340 -10.28 25.65 -13.75
C GLY A 340 -11.62 25.03 -14.18
N TRP A 341 -11.61 24.21 -15.26
CA TRP A 341 -12.80 23.65 -15.89
C TRP A 341 -12.68 22.12 -16.04
N PRO A 342 -12.71 21.35 -14.96
CA PRO A 342 -12.50 19.90 -15.03
C PRO A 342 -13.54 19.16 -15.90
N GLY A 343 -14.71 19.74 -16.10
CA GLY A 343 -15.74 19.25 -17.03
C GLY A 343 -15.64 19.79 -18.46
N GLY A 344 -14.66 20.66 -18.74
CA GLY A 344 -14.49 21.32 -20.04
C GLY A 344 -15.16 22.68 -20.11
N LYS A 345 -14.42 23.69 -20.57
CA LYS A 345 -14.95 25.04 -20.79
C LYS A 345 -15.70 25.05 -22.12
N PRO A 346 -16.99 25.45 -22.13
CA PRO A 346 -17.78 25.51 -23.36
C PRO A 346 -17.14 26.39 -24.45
N ASN A 347 -17.25 25.97 -25.71
CA ASN A 347 -16.81 26.72 -26.89
C ASN A 347 -15.31 27.08 -26.91
N THR A 348 -14.45 26.22 -26.35
CA THR A 348 -13.00 26.41 -26.38
C THR A 348 -12.30 25.39 -27.28
N ASP A 349 -11.09 25.76 -27.73
CA ASP A 349 -10.18 24.83 -28.41
C ASP A 349 -9.64 23.81 -27.39
N ASP A 350 -9.75 22.53 -27.70
CA ASP A 350 -9.35 21.39 -26.88
C ASP A 350 -7.90 20.93 -27.14
N LYS A 351 -7.17 21.58 -28.07
CA LYS A 351 -5.87 21.12 -28.56
C LYS A 351 -4.83 20.87 -27.47
N ASN A 352 -4.80 21.72 -26.45
CA ASN A 352 -3.82 21.69 -25.37
C ASN A 352 -4.48 21.62 -23.99
N ARG A 353 -5.63 20.91 -23.89
CA ARG A 353 -6.38 20.81 -22.63
C ARG A 353 -6.62 19.35 -22.26
N PRO A 354 -6.55 19.02 -20.97
CA PRO A 354 -6.84 17.66 -20.51
C PRO A 354 -8.32 17.29 -20.70
N GLU A 355 -9.22 18.25 -20.45
CA GLU A 355 -10.65 18.10 -20.58
C GLU A 355 -11.15 18.46 -22.01
N ARG A 356 -12.33 17.95 -22.38
CA ARG A 356 -13.00 18.27 -23.64
C ARG A 356 -14.12 19.27 -23.42
N SER A 357 -14.28 20.27 -24.33
CA SER A 357 -15.36 21.27 -24.26
C SER A 357 -16.74 20.65 -24.54
N ASP A 358 -16.82 19.69 -25.45
CA ASP A 358 -18.07 19.04 -25.84
C ASP A 358 -18.26 17.65 -25.19
N PRO A 359 -19.53 17.32 -24.85
CA PRO A 359 -20.70 18.20 -24.80
C PRO A 359 -20.57 19.23 -23.66
N ALA A 360 -21.12 20.43 -23.83
CA ALA A 360 -21.01 21.52 -22.84
C ALA A 360 -21.54 21.13 -21.44
N LYS A 361 -22.58 20.30 -21.38
CA LYS A 361 -23.05 19.69 -20.14
C LYS A 361 -22.67 18.21 -20.12
N LYS A 362 -21.82 17.81 -19.19
CA LYS A 362 -21.37 16.43 -19.04
C LYS A 362 -22.17 15.65 -18.01
N ARG A 363 -22.31 14.35 -18.23
CA ARG A 363 -22.62 13.37 -17.19
C ARG A 363 -21.30 12.86 -16.67
N VAL A 364 -21.08 13.06 -15.37
CA VAL A 364 -19.86 12.66 -14.65
C VAL A 364 -20.20 11.57 -13.66
N LEU A 365 -19.48 10.46 -13.69
CA LEU A 365 -19.61 9.36 -12.74
C LEU A 365 -18.33 9.22 -11.94
N ILE A 366 -18.45 9.32 -10.61
CA ILE A 366 -17.34 9.22 -9.67
C ILE A 366 -17.52 7.92 -8.89
N PHE A 367 -16.56 7.01 -9.00
CA PHE A 367 -16.51 5.80 -8.18
C PHE A 367 -15.73 6.07 -6.90
N SER A 368 -16.34 5.80 -5.76
CA SER A 368 -15.75 5.90 -4.43
C SER A 368 -15.66 4.49 -3.84
N PRO A 369 -14.47 3.92 -3.61
CA PRO A 369 -14.32 2.59 -3.02
C PRO A 369 -15.03 2.47 -1.67
N HIS A 370 -14.80 3.42 -0.77
CA HIS A 370 -15.53 3.55 0.48
C HIS A 370 -16.36 4.83 0.52
N PRO A 371 -17.37 4.91 1.39
CA PRO A 371 -18.15 6.12 1.62
C PRO A 371 -17.30 7.23 2.27
N ASP A 372 -16.60 8.06 1.50
CA ASP A 372 -15.79 9.25 1.86
C ASP A 372 -14.62 9.49 0.87
N ASP A 373 -14.15 8.46 0.16
CA ASP A 373 -12.98 8.58 -0.73
C ASP A 373 -13.18 9.65 -1.82
N ASP A 374 -14.41 9.87 -2.27
CA ASP A 374 -14.77 10.91 -3.25
C ASP A 374 -14.48 12.31 -2.71
N VAL A 375 -14.99 12.67 -1.53
CA VAL A 375 -14.79 14.00 -0.94
C VAL A 375 -13.35 14.20 -0.43
N ILE A 376 -12.73 13.16 0.11
CA ILE A 376 -11.33 13.16 0.54
C ILE A 376 -10.40 13.44 -0.65
N SER A 377 -10.67 12.83 -1.79
CA SER A 377 -9.79 12.87 -2.95
C SER A 377 -10.04 14.06 -3.85
N MET A 378 -11.31 14.36 -4.15
CA MET A 378 -11.67 15.31 -5.18
C MET A 378 -12.89 16.19 -4.81
N GLY A 379 -13.13 16.43 -3.52
CA GLY A 379 -14.28 17.22 -3.04
C GLY A 379 -14.37 18.63 -3.62
N GLY A 380 -13.23 19.29 -3.85
CA GLY A 380 -13.17 20.59 -4.51
C GLY A 380 -13.54 20.53 -6.00
N THR A 381 -13.08 19.49 -6.70
CA THR A 381 -13.44 19.23 -8.11
C THR A 381 -14.92 18.89 -8.23
N ILE A 382 -15.49 18.08 -7.31
CA ILE A 382 -16.92 17.77 -7.26
C ILE A 382 -17.75 19.05 -7.16
N ALA A 383 -17.42 19.92 -6.19
CA ALA A 383 -18.12 21.20 -6.01
C ALA A 383 -18.07 22.05 -7.29
N ARG A 384 -16.90 22.12 -7.93
CA ARG A 384 -16.70 22.88 -9.17
C ARG A 384 -17.49 22.32 -10.36
N LEU A 385 -17.51 20.99 -10.52
CA LEU A 385 -18.31 20.34 -11.56
C LEU A 385 -19.81 20.66 -11.40
N ILE A 386 -20.30 20.64 -10.18
CA ILE A 386 -21.70 20.99 -9.85
C ILE A 386 -21.97 22.48 -10.14
N GLU A 387 -21.09 23.39 -9.72
CA GLU A 387 -21.20 24.83 -9.98
C GLU A 387 -21.21 25.15 -11.49
N GLN A 388 -20.45 24.39 -12.28
CA GLN A 388 -20.38 24.51 -13.73
C GLN A 388 -21.59 23.87 -14.47
N GLY A 389 -22.54 23.30 -13.71
CA GLY A 389 -23.82 22.80 -14.26
C GLY A 389 -23.74 21.39 -14.85
N HIS A 390 -22.68 20.64 -14.58
CA HIS A 390 -22.57 19.24 -14.99
C HIS A 390 -23.51 18.35 -14.16
N GLU A 391 -23.89 17.21 -14.73
CA GLU A 391 -24.68 16.19 -14.04
C GLU A 391 -23.72 15.20 -13.38
N VAL A 392 -23.54 15.34 -12.05
CA VAL A 392 -22.56 14.58 -11.28
C VAL A 392 -23.26 13.44 -10.53
N HIS A 393 -22.76 12.22 -10.71
CA HIS A 393 -23.17 11.02 -10.00
C HIS A 393 -22.00 10.50 -9.17
N VAL A 394 -22.27 10.04 -7.94
CA VAL A 394 -21.28 9.34 -7.11
C VAL A 394 -21.75 7.93 -6.84
N ALA A 395 -20.86 6.95 -7.05
CA ALA A 395 -21.11 5.53 -6.84
C ALA A 395 -20.19 4.99 -5.75
N TYR A 396 -20.75 4.74 -4.59
CA TYR A 396 -20.07 4.10 -3.46
C TYR A 396 -20.06 2.59 -3.69
N GLN A 397 -18.85 2.04 -3.89
CA GLN A 397 -18.68 0.63 -4.31
C GLN A 397 -18.92 -0.34 -3.15
N THR A 398 -18.50 0.03 -1.93
CA THR A 398 -18.70 -0.78 -0.72
C THR A 398 -19.48 -0.01 0.34
N SER A 399 -20.02 -0.71 1.33
CA SER A 399 -20.74 -0.09 2.45
C SER A 399 -19.80 0.60 3.46
N GLY A 400 -18.52 0.20 3.52
CA GLY A 400 -17.57 0.67 4.53
C GLY A 400 -17.93 0.31 5.97
N ASN A 401 -18.84 -0.67 6.17
CA ASN A 401 -19.43 -1.02 7.47
C ASN A 401 -18.41 -1.52 8.50
N ILE A 402 -17.33 -2.17 8.06
CA ILE A 402 -16.29 -2.76 8.95
C ILE A 402 -15.54 -1.68 9.73
N THR A 403 -15.44 -0.46 9.20
CA THR A 403 -14.65 0.63 9.82
C THR A 403 -15.43 1.46 10.84
N VAL A 404 -16.75 1.24 10.98
CA VAL A 404 -17.57 1.91 11.99
C VAL A 404 -17.43 1.20 13.34
N SER A 405 -17.12 1.96 14.39
CA SER A 405 -17.01 1.39 15.74
C SER A 405 -18.36 0.91 16.27
N ASP A 406 -18.32 -0.06 17.19
CA ASP A 406 -19.53 -0.53 17.89
C ASP A 406 -20.18 0.58 18.70
N GLU A 407 -19.40 1.45 19.32
CA GLU A 407 -19.86 2.62 20.05
C GLU A 407 -20.66 3.60 19.17
N GLU A 408 -20.20 3.83 17.93
CA GLU A 408 -20.94 4.69 17.01
C GLU A 408 -22.28 4.04 16.59
N ALA A 409 -22.29 2.72 16.38
CA ALA A 409 -23.54 1.99 16.11
C ALA A 409 -24.51 2.06 17.30
N LEU A 410 -24.02 1.87 18.52
CA LEU A 410 -24.82 1.98 19.76
C LEU A 410 -25.46 3.36 19.90
N LYS A 411 -24.71 4.42 19.65
CA LYS A 411 -25.19 5.80 19.69
C LYS A 411 -26.37 6.04 18.75
N PHE A 412 -26.32 5.53 17.52
CA PHE A 412 -27.44 5.62 16.58
C PHE A 412 -28.65 4.78 17.01
N ILE A 413 -28.42 3.60 17.58
CA ILE A 413 -29.51 2.78 18.15
C ILE A 413 -30.19 3.54 19.29
N GLU A 414 -29.45 4.12 20.22
CA GLU A 414 -29.96 4.89 21.33
C GLU A 414 -30.77 6.13 20.89
N VAL A 415 -30.33 6.83 19.86
CA VAL A 415 -31.10 7.93 19.27
C VAL A 415 -32.41 7.43 18.69
N ALA A 416 -32.41 6.28 17.99
CA ALA A 416 -33.62 5.70 17.43
C ALA A 416 -34.61 5.26 18.52
N GLU A 417 -34.14 4.57 19.58
CA GLU A 417 -34.93 4.15 20.71
C GLU A 417 -35.61 5.33 21.42
N ASN A 418 -34.85 6.40 21.66
CA ASN A 418 -35.36 7.52 22.50
C ASN A 418 -36.19 8.54 21.72
N SER A 419 -36.12 8.58 20.37
CA SER A 419 -36.69 9.70 19.62
C SER A 419 -37.95 9.36 18.80
N PHE A 420 -37.97 8.21 18.11
CA PHE A 420 -38.96 8.00 17.04
C PHE A 420 -39.68 6.67 17.05
N LEU A 421 -39.17 5.64 17.71
CA LEU A 421 -39.71 4.30 17.66
C LEU A 421 -40.74 4.10 18.80
N LYS A 422 -41.98 3.88 18.42
CA LYS A 422 -43.07 3.51 19.33
C LYS A 422 -43.51 2.06 19.18
N ASP A 423 -43.06 1.40 18.12
CA ASP A 423 -43.38 0.00 17.87
C ASP A 423 -42.54 -0.92 18.76
N LYS A 424 -43.23 -1.70 19.59
CA LYS A 424 -42.59 -2.57 20.58
C LYS A 424 -41.70 -3.64 19.92
N THR A 425 -42.11 -4.19 18.78
CA THR A 425 -41.38 -5.25 18.09
C THR A 425 -40.03 -4.75 17.59
N THR A 426 -39.99 -3.52 17.03
CA THR A 426 -38.76 -2.88 16.56
C THR A 426 -37.86 -2.51 17.72
N LEU A 427 -38.41 -2.02 18.84
CA LEU A 427 -37.65 -1.73 20.05
C LEU A 427 -37.02 -2.99 20.67
N ASP A 428 -37.78 -4.08 20.79
CA ASP A 428 -37.29 -5.36 21.31
C ASP A 428 -36.14 -5.90 20.41
N HIS A 429 -36.27 -5.75 19.09
CA HIS A 429 -35.23 -6.13 18.15
C HIS A 429 -33.94 -5.29 18.31
N LEU A 430 -34.06 -3.96 18.41
CA LEU A 430 -32.89 -3.08 18.63
C LEU A 430 -32.23 -3.34 19.98
N GLN A 431 -32.97 -3.66 21.02
CA GLN A 431 -32.44 -4.06 22.33
C GLN A 431 -31.64 -5.37 22.23
N SER A 432 -32.10 -6.34 21.44
CA SER A 432 -31.37 -7.57 21.18
C SER A 432 -30.04 -7.27 20.46
N VAL A 433 -30.05 -6.45 19.42
CA VAL A 433 -28.82 -6.02 18.68
C VAL A 433 -27.85 -5.29 19.61
N LYS A 434 -28.36 -4.44 20.51
CA LYS A 434 -27.55 -3.72 21.51
C LYS A 434 -26.93 -4.68 22.53
N GLN A 435 -27.62 -5.73 22.97
CA GLN A 435 -27.04 -6.78 23.81
C GLN A 435 -25.95 -7.56 23.08
N ASP A 436 -26.18 -7.90 21.83
CA ASP A 436 -25.19 -8.60 20.99
C ASP A 436 -23.90 -7.78 20.81
N ILE A 437 -24.01 -6.46 20.64
CA ILE A 437 -22.85 -5.56 20.57
C ILE A 437 -22.07 -5.57 21.89
N ASN A 438 -22.76 -5.49 23.03
CA ASN A 438 -22.12 -5.43 24.35
C ASN A 438 -21.46 -6.75 24.79
N LEU A 439 -21.91 -7.89 24.26
CA LEU A 439 -21.42 -9.23 24.63
C LEU A 439 -20.23 -9.70 23.79
N ASN A 440 -20.01 -9.14 22.62
CA ASN A 440 -19.00 -9.59 21.67
C ASN A 440 -18.13 -8.43 21.22
N GLU A 441 -16.86 -8.46 21.57
CA GLU A 441 -15.85 -7.59 20.95
C GLU A 441 -15.74 -7.92 19.44
N ASN A 442 -15.81 -6.92 18.57
CA ASN A 442 -15.79 -7.04 17.11
C ASN A 442 -16.97 -7.80 16.50
N ASN A 443 -18.16 -7.36 16.81
CA ASN A 443 -19.39 -7.98 16.35
C ASN A 443 -19.58 -7.84 14.82
N LEU A 444 -19.49 -8.98 14.13
CA LEU A 444 -19.71 -9.12 12.68
C LEU A 444 -21.12 -9.66 12.36
N LEU A 445 -22.05 -9.57 13.28
CA LEU A 445 -23.43 -9.94 13.02
C LEU A 445 -24.03 -9.09 11.91
N LYS A 446 -24.82 -9.70 11.05
CA LYS A 446 -25.38 -9.07 9.85
C LYS A 446 -26.19 -7.81 10.18
N GLU A 447 -26.94 -7.82 11.27
CA GLU A 447 -27.75 -6.71 11.76
C GLU A 447 -26.87 -5.53 12.18
N VAL A 448 -25.79 -5.78 12.93
CA VAL A 448 -24.83 -4.76 13.36
C VAL A 448 -24.13 -4.14 12.16
N LEU A 449 -23.65 -4.96 11.22
CA LEU A 449 -23.03 -4.49 9.99
C LEU A 449 -23.99 -3.68 9.11
N SER A 450 -25.29 -4.04 9.10
CA SER A 450 -26.31 -3.28 8.40
C SER A 450 -26.50 -1.88 8.99
N ILE A 451 -26.53 -1.75 10.33
CA ILE A 451 -26.60 -0.45 11.02
C ILE A 451 -25.35 0.38 10.73
N LYS A 452 -24.16 -0.22 10.84
CA LYS A 452 -22.89 0.45 10.52
C LYS A 452 -22.84 0.95 9.07
N GLY A 453 -23.31 0.15 8.12
CA GLY A 453 -23.46 0.56 6.71
C GLY A 453 -24.47 1.70 6.53
N ALA A 454 -25.58 1.70 7.28
CA ALA A 454 -26.57 2.77 7.26
C ALA A 454 -26.01 4.10 7.81
N VAL A 455 -25.17 4.06 8.84
CA VAL A 455 -24.43 5.23 9.35
C VAL A 455 -23.59 5.83 8.23
N ARG A 456 -22.73 5.05 7.58
CA ARG A 456 -21.88 5.51 6.46
C ARG A 456 -22.71 6.10 5.32
N LYS A 457 -23.79 5.42 4.95
CA LYS A 457 -24.71 5.91 3.91
C LYS A 457 -25.33 7.26 4.27
N SER A 458 -25.75 7.46 5.54
CA SER A 458 -26.33 8.73 5.98
C SER A 458 -25.31 9.88 5.93
N GLU A 459 -24.05 9.61 6.24
CA GLU A 459 -22.95 10.55 6.14
C GLU A 459 -22.68 10.98 4.68
N CYS A 460 -22.68 10.02 3.73
CA CYS A 460 -22.59 10.34 2.29
C CYS A 460 -23.75 11.23 1.82
N ILE A 461 -24.98 10.94 2.26
CA ILE A 461 -26.15 11.75 1.92
C ILE A 461 -26.01 13.18 2.49
N ALA A 462 -25.49 13.32 3.70
CA ALA A 462 -25.25 14.62 4.33
C ALA A 462 -24.16 15.40 3.61
N ALA A 463 -23.02 14.79 3.30
CA ALA A 463 -21.94 15.39 2.52
C ALA A 463 -22.41 15.79 1.11
N GLY A 464 -23.16 14.92 0.42
CA GLY A 464 -23.75 15.20 -0.89
C GLY A 464 -24.72 16.39 -0.84
N ARG A 465 -25.58 16.45 0.18
CA ARG A 465 -26.49 17.60 0.38
C ARG A 465 -25.74 18.89 0.59
N PHE A 466 -24.67 18.88 1.39
CA PHE A 466 -23.82 20.04 1.62
C PHE A 466 -23.19 20.53 0.30
N LEU A 467 -22.73 19.62 -0.57
CA LEU A 467 -22.21 19.94 -1.89
C LEU A 467 -23.29 20.22 -2.94
N LYS A 468 -24.58 20.25 -2.55
CA LYS A 468 -25.75 20.44 -3.43
C LYS A 468 -25.95 19.34 -4.46
N LEU A 469 -25.50 18.14 -4.16
CA LEU A 469 -25.68 16.94 -4.98
C LEU A 469 -27.03 16.28 -4.65
N PRO A 470 -27.94 16.10 -5.62
CA PRO A 470 -29.23 15.46 -5.37
C PRO A 470 -29.07 14.01 -4.91
N THR A 471 -29.83 13.58 -3.93
CA THR A 471 -29.74 12.19 -3.39
C THR A 471 -29.94 11.11 -4.45
N LYS A 472 -30.76 11.37 -5.50
CA LYS A 472 -30.96 10.45 -6.63
C LYS A 472 -29.70 10.21 -7.48
N GLN A 473 -28.67 11.04 -7.33
CA GLN A 473 -27.37 10.93 -8.00
C GLN A 473 -26.32 10.23 -7.11
N LEU A 474 -26.69 9.80 -5.90
CA LEU A 474 -25.86 8.98 -5.01
C LEU A 474 -26.26 7.50 -5.18
N HIS A 475 -25.33 6.67 -5.61
CA HIS A 475 -25.55 5.25 -5.88
C HIS A 475 -24.78 4.41 -4.88
N PHE A 476 -25.45 3.51 -4.18
CA PHE A 476 -24.84 2.61 -3.18
C PHE A 476 -24.86 1.21 -3.77
N LEU A 477 -23.69 0.73 -4.25
CA LEU A 477 -23.59 -0.51 -4.98
C LEU A 477 -23.52 -1.74 -4.06
N ASN A 478 -22.91 -1.60 -2.90
CA ASN A 478 -22.73 -2.68 -1.91
C ASN A 478 -22.23 -3.95 -2.58
N LEU A 479 -21.07 -3.86 -3.27
CA LEU A 479 -20.54 -4.95 -4.08
C LEU A 479 -20.32 -6.22 -3.24
N PRO A 480 -20.81 -7.38 -3.69
CA PRO A 480 -20.79 -8.64 -2.94
C PRO A 480 -19.42 -9.10 -2.49
N PHE A 481 -18.35 -8.79 -3.22
CA PHE A 481 -17.00 -9.16 -2.82
C PHE A 481 -16.62 -8.60 -1.45
N TYR A 482 -17.16 -7.44 -1.07
CA TYR A 482 -16.90 -6.76 0.21
C TYR A 482 -17.91 -7.16 1.30
N GLU A 483 -19.17 -7.36 0.94
CA GLU A 483 -20.29 -7.59 1.87
C GLU A 483 -20.34 -9.05 2.37
N THR A 484 -19.22 -9.56 2.84
CA THR A 484 -19.04 -10.97 3.24
C THR A 484 -19.51 -11.26 4.68
N GLY A 485 -19.72 -10.24 5.48
CA GLY A 485 -19.92 -10.38 6.93
C GLY A 485 -18.64 -10.79 7.67
N LYS A 486 -17.47 -10.69 7.04
CA LYS A 486 -16.15 -11.02 7.59
C LYS A 486 -15.16 -9.91 7.26
N ILE A 487 -14.06 -9.83 7.98
CA ILE A 487 -12.94 -8.94 7.65
C ILE A 487 -12.28 -9.34 6.32
N ILE A 488 -12.20 -10.65 6.06
CA ILE A 488 -11.65 -11.21 4.80
C ILE A 488 -12.69 -11.03 3.69
N LYS A 489 -12.29 -10.39 2.61
CA LYS A 489 -13.09 -10.14 1.41
C LYS A 489 -12.98 -11.31 0.44
N ASN A 490 -14.01 -11.48 -0.37
CA ASN A 490 -14.00 -12.47 -1.45
C ASN A 490 -13.29 -11.91 -2.70
N GLU A 491 -12.92 -12.79 -3.62
CA GLU A 491 -12.57 -12.39 -4.98
C GLU A 491 -13.82 -11.84 -5.71
N PRO A 492 -13.65 -10.85 -6.62
CA PRO A 492 -14.75 -10.32 -7.41
C PRO A 492 -15.47 -11.39 -8.24
N SER A 493 -16.78 -11.34 -8.22
CA SER A 493 -17.67 -12.26 -8.92
C SER A 493 -18.32 -11.61 -10.16
N ALA A 494 -18.97 -12.42 -10.98
CA ALA A 494 -19.76 -11.93 -12.11
C ALA A 494 -20.84 -10.92 -11.69
N THR A 495 -21.36 -11.02 -10.46
CA THR A 495 -22.35 -10.09 -9.92
C THR A 495 -21.75 -8.70 -9.68
N ASP A 496 -20.52 -8.62 -9.17
CA ASP A 496 -19.83 -7.34 -8.95
C ASP A 496 -19.61 -6.60 -10.27
N TYR A 497 -19.16 -7.30 -11.30
CA TYR A 497 -18.99 -6.74 -12.64
C TYR A 497 -20.31 -6.27 -13.23
N LYS A 498 -21.38 -7.09 -13.13
CA LYS A 498 -22.70 -6.78 -13.66
C LYS A 498 -23.31 -5.53 -13.02
N ILE A 499 -23.25 -5.38 -11.68
CA ILE A 499 -23.76 -4.20 -10.96
C ILE A 499 -23.04 -2.94 -11.46
N THR A 500 -21.73 -2.99 -11.59
CA THR A 500 -20.90 -1.87 -12.06
C THR A 500 -21.23 -1.52 -13.51
N GLN A 501 -21.37 -2.53 -14.39
CA GLN A 501 -21.72 -2.35 -15.79
C GLN A 501 -23.10 -1.72 -15.98
N GLU A 502 -24.12 -2.23 -15.26
CA GLU A 502 -25.49 -1.71 -15.34
C GLU A 502 -25.56 -0.23 -14.96
N LEU A 503 -24.78 0.22 -13.97
CA LEU A 503 -24.71 1.62 -13.59
C LEU A 503 -24.08 2.47 -14.70
N ILE A 504 -22.95 2.04 -15.28
CA ILE A 504 -22.29 2.77 -16.37
C ILE A 504 -23.21 2.84 -17.60
N ASP A 505 -23.87 1.74 -17.96
CA ASP A 505 -24.84 1.68 -19.07
C ASP A 505 -26.04 2.61 -18.85
N LYS A 506 -26.52 2.71 -17.62
CA LYS A 506 -27.64 3.59 -17.25
C LYS A 506 -27.28 5.07 -17.35
N ILE A 507 -26.09 5.45 -16.89
CA ILE A 507 -25.67 6.86 -16.85
C ILE A 507 -25.07 7.30 -18.18
N GLN A 508 -24.37 6.40 -18.89
CA GLN A 508 -23.59 6.71 -20.10
C GLN A 508 -22.70 7.94 -19.89
N PRO A 509 -21.72 7.88 -18.98
CA PRO A 509 -20.94 9.04 -18.57
C PRO A 509 -20.02 9.53 -19.69
N HIS A 510 -19.79 10.84 -19.73
CA HIS A 510 -18.74 11.46 -20.56
C HIS A 510 -17.40 11.50 -19.82
N GLN A 511 -17.45 11.46 -18.49
CA GLN A 511 -16.26 11.38 -17.64
C GLN A 511 -16.52 10.39 -16.50
N ILE A 512 -15.53 9.55 -16.26
CA ILE A 512 -15.47 8.65 -15.10
C ILE A 512 -14.27 9.05 -14.25
N PHE A 513 -14.46 9.15 -12.93
CA PHE A 513 -13.37 9.31 -11.97
C PHE A 513 -13.32 8.06 -11.08
N ALA A 514 -12.13 7.52 -10.86
CA ALA A 514 -11.92 6.32 -10.05
C ALA A 514 -10.66 6.44 -9.18
N ALA A 515 -10.63 5.72 -8.06
CA ALA A 515 -9.47 5.67 -7.19
C ALA A 515 -8.33 4.89 -7.86
N GLY A 516 -7.27 5.59 -8.26
CA GLY A 516 -6.04 5.02 -8.81
C GLY A 516 -5.01 4.63 -7.75
N ASP A 517 -5.44 4.49 -6.50
CA ASP A 517 -4.58 4.19 -5.36
C ASP A 517 -4.40 2.68 -5.22
N LEU A 518 -3.21 2.19 -5.58
CA LEU A 518 -2.85 0.79 -5.51
C LEU A 518 -2.18 0.41 -4.18
N ALA A 519 -1.87 1.41 -3.34
CA ALA A 519 -1.18 1.24 -2.06
C ALA A 519 -2.12 1.13 -0.85
N ASP A 520 -3.41 0.87 -1.08
CA ASP A 520 -4.40 0.66 -0.02
C ASP A 520 -3.99 -0.48 0.91
N PRO A 521 -3.94 -0.23 2.24
CA PRO A 521 -3.58 -1.26 3.23
C PRO A 521 -4.45 -2.51 3.18
N HIS A 522 -5.68 -2.38 2.69
CA HIS A 522 -6.72 -3.43 2.73
C HIS A 522 -6.98 -4.09 1.38
N GLY A 523 -6.35 -3.61 0.32
CA GLY A 523 -6.57 -4.11 -1.04
C GLY A 523 -7.95 -3.77 -1.63
N THR A 524 -8.84 -3.05 -0.91
CA THR A 524 -10.19 -2.71 -1.38
C THR A 524 -10.15 -1.79 -2.58
N HIS A 525 -9.34 -0.72 -2.54
CA HIS A 525 -9.20 0.23 -3.65
C HIS A 525 -8.70 -0.46 -4.91
N LYS A 526 -7.68 -1.32 -4.80
CA LYS A 526 -7.15 -2.11 -5.91
C LYS A 526 -8.22 -3.04 -6.52
N THR A 527 -8.98 -3.73 -5.67
CA THR A 527 -10.06 -4.62 -6.12
C THR A 527 -11.17 -3.84 -6.81
N CYS A 528 -11.62 -2.72 -6.22
CA CYS A 528 -12.61 -1.82 -6.81
C CYS A 528 -12.17 -1.27 -8.17
N LEU A 529 -10.92 -0.85 -8.29
CA LEU A 529 -10.35 -0.37 -9.55
C LEU A 529 -10.28 -1.47 -10.61
N ASN A 530 -9.86 -2.67 -10.24
CA ASN A 530 -9.80 -3.82 -11.17
C ASN A 530 -11.18 -4.19 -11.70
N ILE A 531 -12.23 -4.10 -10.88
CA ILE A 531 -13.62 -4.29 -11.33
C ILE A 531 -13.98 -3.25 -12.39
N ILE A 532 -13.65 -1.96 -12.15
CA ILE A 532 -13.91 -0.88 -13.09
C ILE A 532 -13.16 -1.14 -14.40
N PHE A 533 -11.88 -1.45 -14.37
CA PHE A 533 -11.07 -1.70 -15.57
C PHE A 533 -11.60 -2.85 -16.39
N LYS A 534 -11.96 -3.97 -15.75
CA LYS A 534 -12.57 -5.10 -16.43
C LYS A 534 -13.88 -4.72 -17.12
N VAL A 535 -14.74 -3.95 -16.45
CA VAL A 535 -16.01 -3.49 -17.03
C VAL A 535 -15.79 -2.49 -18.17
N LEU A 536 -14.80 -1.60 -18.07
CA LEU A 536 -14.44 -0.67 -19.14
C LEU A 536 -13.96 -1.42 -20.39
N ASP A 537 -13.14 -2.45 -20.22
CA ASP A 537 -12.70 -3.32 -21.33
C ASP A 537 -13.87 -3.99 -22.05
N ASP A 538 -14.87 -4.45 -21.29
CA ASP A 538 -16.08 -5.06 -21.86
C ASP A 538 -16.99 -4.03 -22.55
N LEU A 539 -16.98 -2.77 -22.07
CA LEU A 539 -17.83 -1.68 -22.58
C LEU A 539 -17.20 -0.87 -23.73
N LYS A 540 -15.90 -0.98 -23.98
CA LYS A 540 -15.20 -0.16 -25.00
C LYS A 540 -15.76 -0.26 -26.41
N VAL A 541 -16.48 -1.33 -26.72
CA VAL A 541 -17.16 -1.53 -28.01
C VAL A 541 -18.45 -0.70 -28.15
N LYS A 542 -18.93 -0.07 -27.09
CA LYS A 542 -20.18 0.70 -27.11
C LYS A 542 -19.89 2.15 -27.51
N LYS A 543 -20.63 2.64 -28.49
CA LYS A 543 -20.47 3.96 -29.09
C LYS A 543 -20.42 5.13 -28.11
N TYR A 544 -21.14 5.05 -26.98
CA TYR A 544 -21.11 6.15 -25.97
C TYR A 544 -19.78 6.21 -25.21
N MET A 545 -18.98 5.12 -25.25
CA MET A 545 -17.65 5.09 -24.61
C MET A 545 -16.57 5.78 -25.47
N ASP A 546 -16.78 5.97 -26.77
CA ASP A 546 -15.79 6.62 -27.66
C ASP A 546 -15.38 8.02 -27.17
N ALA A 547 -16.32 8.75 -26.57
CA ALA A 547 -16.10 10.08 -26.02
C ALA A 547 -15.84 10.09 -24.51
N CYS A 548 -15.91 8.94 -23.83
CA CYS A 548 -15.73 8.85 -22.39
C CYS A 548 -14.25 9.00 -22.01
N ARG A 549 -13.98 9.83 -21.00
CA ARG A 549 -12.65 10.02 -20.42
C ARG A 549 -12.63 9.44 -19.02
N VAL A 550 -11.61 8.63 -18.72
CA VAL A 550 -11.42 8.03 -17.40
C VAL A 550 -10.24 8.71 -16.70
N TRP A 551 -10.50 9.26 -15.53
CA TRP A 551 -9.55 9.96 -14.70
C TRP A 551 -9.32 9.21 -13.40
N LEU A 552 -8.08 8.98 -13.05
CA LEU A 552 -7.69 8.37 -11.79
C LEU A 552 -7.29 9.44 -10.80
N TYR A 553 -7.90 9.42 -9.63
CA TYR A 553 -7.51 10.24 -8.48
C TYR A 553 -6.71 9.42 -7.47
N ARG A 554 -6.02 10.06 -6.53
CA ARG A 554 -5.37 9.42 -5.38
C ARG A 554 -6.14 9.75 -4.11
N SER A 555 -6.21 8.78 -3.18
CA SER A 555 -6.79 8.98 -1.84
C SER A 555 -5.86 9.78 -0.92
N ALA A 556 -6.19 9.85 0.38
CA ALA A 556 -5.37 10.55 1.38
C ALA A 556 -3.95 9.99 1.56
N TRP A 557 -3.65 8.80 1.03
CA TRP A 557 -2.40 8.08 1.30
C TRP A 557 -1.24 8.47 0.38
N GLN A 558 -1.50 8.89 -0.84
CA GLN A 558 -0.48 9.19 -1.85
C GLN A 558 -0.89 10.35 -2.75
N ALA A 559 0.10 11.10 -3.27
CA ALA A 559 -0.06 12.03 -4.38
C ALA A 559 0.40 11.38 -5.69
N TRP A 560 0.02 11.94 -6.83
CA TRP A 560 0.64 11.64 -8.12
C TRP A 560 2.01 12.31 -8.17
N ASP A 561 2.98 11.62 -8.77
CA ASP A 561 4.21 12.29 -9.18
C ASP A 561 3.89 13.35 -10.23
N ILE A 562 4.60 14.48 -10.23
CA ILE A 562 4.31 15.63 -11.10
C ILE A 562 4.32 15.22 -12.58
N GLU A 563 5.23 14.35 -12.97
CA GLU A 563 5.35 13.84 -14.34
C GLU A 563 4.17 12.97 -14.79
N ASP A 564 3.37 12.46 -13.86
CA ASP A 564 2.19 11.63 -14.10
C ASP A 564 0.87 12.43 -14.03
N ILE A 565 0.92 13.70 -13.62
CA ILE A 565 -0.28 14.54 -13.55
C ILE A 565 -0.64 15.01 -14.96
N GLU A 566 -1.86 14.70 -15.39
CA GLU A 566 -2.39 15.11 -16.69
C GLU A 566 -3.54 16.11 -16.57
N MET A 567 -4.19 16.19 -15.39
CA MET A 567 -5.13 17.24 -15.07
C MET A 567 -4.91 17.71 -13.63
N ALA A 568 -4.67 19.01 -13.46
CA ALA A 568 -4.44 19.69 -12.20
C ALA A 568 -5.54 20.75 -11.99
N VAL A 569 -6.37 20.56 -10.97
CA VAL A 569 -7.49 21.46 -10.65
C VAL A 569 -7.12 22.31 -9.45
N PRO A 570 -6.78 23.60 -9.65
CA PRO A 570 -6.42 24.49 -8.55
C PRO A 570 -7.66 24.85 -7.72
N LEU A 571 -7.49 24.89 -6.42
CA LEU A 571 -8.53 25.25 -5.44
C LEU A 571 -8.20 26.60 -4.79
N SER A 572 -9.23 27.44 -4.62
CA SER A 572 -9.14 28.63 -3.78
C SER A 572 -9.20 28.27 -2.28
N PRO A 573 -8.80 29.15 -1.36
CA PRO A 573 -8.96 28.91 0.08
C PRO A 573 -10.38 28.54 0.49
N ASP A 574 -11.41 29.18 -0.09
CA ASP A 574 -12.82 28.88 0.20
C ASP A 574 -13.20 27.47 -0.27
N GLN A 575 -12.68 27.03 -1.42
CA GLN A 575 -12.92 25.67 -1.92
C GLN A 575 -12.21 24.61 -1.07
N VAL A 576 -11.03 24.91 -0.52
CA VAL A 576 -10.35 24.05 0.45
C VAL A 576 -11.20 23.91 1.72
N ILE A 577 -11.75 25.00 2.24
CA ILE A 577 -12.66 24.97 3.40
C ILE A 577 -13.94 24.20 3.07
N GLN A 578 -14.53 24.41 1.91
CA GLN A 578 -15.72 23.67 1.46
C GLN A 578 -15.46 22.17 1.39
N LYS A 579 -14.32 21.76 0.81
CA LYS A 579 -13.88 20.36 0.79
C LYS A 579 -13.74 19.77 2.21
N ARG A 580 -13.03 20.49 3.10
CA ARG A 580 -12.87 20.11 4.51
C ARG A 580 -14.22 19.88 5.17
N ASN A 581 -15.15 20.81 5.01
CA ASN A 581 -16.48 20.70 5.60
C ASN A 581 -17.25 19.49 5.06
N ALA A 582 -17.10 19.15 3.76
CA ALA A 582 -17.68 17.94 3.19
C ALA A 582 -17.10 16.67 3.83
N ILE A 583 -15.78 16.61 4.03
CA ILE A 583 -15.12 15.47 4.69
C ILE A 583 -15.60 15.34 6.14
N LEU A 584 -15.79 16.44 6.85
CA LEU A 584 -16.23 16.43 8.26
C LEU A 584 -17.66 15.91 8.48
N PHE A 585 -18.47 15.68 7.43
CA PHE A 585 -19.74 14.95 7.58
C PHE A 585 -19.54 13.46 7.82
N HIS A 586 -18.36 12.90 7.52
CA HIS A 586 -18.03 11.49 7.77
C HIS A 586 -17.52 11.30 9.20
N GLN A 587 -18.39 11.56 10.19
CA GLN A 587 -18.05 11.58 11.62
C GLN A 587 -17.61 10.23 12.15
N SER A 588 -18.16 9.13 11.60
CA SER A 588 -17.79 7.76 11.99
C SER A 588 -16.33 7.41 11.70
N GLN A 589 -15.64 8.23 10.86
CA GLN A 589 -14.25 8.04 10.46
C GLN A 589 -13.28 9.08 11.06
N LYS A 590 -13.78 9.99 11.90
CA LYS A 590 -13.06 11.20 12.29
C LYS A 590 -11.86 10.95 13.23
N ASP A 591 -12.02 10.15 14.27
CA ASP A 591 -11.06 10.09 15.38
C ASP A 591 -10.49 8.69 15.66
N LYS A 592 -10.93 7.65 14.93
CA LYS A 592 -10.50 6.27 15.16
C LYS A 592 -10.30 5.55 13.83
N VAL A 593 -9.22 5.91 13.16
CA VAL A 593 -8.81 5.12 11.99
C VAL A 593 -8.27 3.80 12.52
N MET A 594 -8.98 2.70 12.29
CA MET A 594 -8.54 1.34 12.66
C MET A 594 -7.16 0.99 12.06
N PHE A 595 -6.69 1.79 11.12
CA PHE A 595 -5.49 1.56 10.34
C PHE A 595 -4.70 2.87 10.18
N GLN A 596 -4.40 3.53 11.30
CA GLN A 596 -3.46 4.65 11.31
C GLN A 596 -2.07 4.12 10.91
N GLY A 597 -1.57 4.56 9.78
CA GLY A 597 -0.16 4.43 9.45
C GLY A 597 0.70 5.32 10.35
N LYS A 598 1.94 5.63 9.95
CA LYS A 598 2.84 6.56 10.67
C LYS A 598 2.25 7.96 10.90
N ASP A 599 1.12 8.27 10.30
CA ASP A 599 0.52 9.60 10.27
C ASP A 599 -0.72 9.64 11.17
N ASN A 600 -0.55 10.18 12.37
CA ASN A 600 -1.61 10.35 13.37
C ASN A 600 -2.57 11.51 13.09
N ARG A 601 -2.40 12.21 11.95
CA ARG A 601 -3.30 13.30 11.56
C ARG A 601 -4.62 12.75 11.05
N GLU A 602 -5.70 13.47 11.30
CA GLU A 602 -7.03 13.17 10.74
C GLU A 602 -7.03 13.15 9.20
N PHE A 603 -7.92 12.40 8.59
CA PHE A 603 -8.00 12.25 7.13
C PHE A 603 -8.12 13.59 6.39
N TRP A 604 -8.90 14.52 6.91
CA TRP A 604 -9.08 15.83 6.29
C TRP A 604 -7.77 16.63 6.29
N VAL A 605 -6.98 16.54 7.36
CA VAL A 605 -5.66 17.21 7.45
C VAL A 605 -4.70 16.63 6.41
N ARG A 606 -4.65 15.30 6.28
CA ARG A 606 -3.80 14.63 5.28
C ARG A 606 -4.20 15.00 3.86
N ALA A 607 -5.52 14.96 3.56
CA ALA A 607 -6.03 15.30 2.23
C ALA A 607 -5.72 16.74 1.87
N GLU A 608 -5.91 17.69 2.80
CA GLU A 608 -5.61 19.10 2.61
C GLU A 608 -4.12 19.31 2.37
N GLN A 609 -3.27 18.77 3.25
CA GLN A 609 -1.82 18.91 3.12
C GLN A 609 -1.29 18.27 1.83
N ARG A 610 -1.81 17.12 1.41
CA ARG A 610 -1.46 16.52 0.12
C ARG A 610 -1.75 17.49 -1.04
N ASN A 611 -2.91 18.11 -1.06
CA ASN A 611 -3.28 19.06 -2.11
C ASN A 611 -2.45 20.36 -2.04
N GLN A 612 -2.09 20.81 -0.83
CA GLN A 612 -1.16 21.93 -0.62
C GLN A 612 0.24 21.58 -1.12
N THR A 613 0.77 20.42 -0.76
CA THR A 613 2.09 19.96 -1.23
C THR A 613 2.14 19.88 -2.76
N THR A 614 1.07 19.41 -3.42
CA THR A 614 1.01 19.40 -4.89
C THR A 614 1.07 20.83 -5.45
N ALA A 615 0.37 21.79 -4.83
CA ALA A 615 0.42 23.18 -5.23
C ALA A 615 1.81 23.82 -5.01
N GLU A 616 2.45 23.53 -3.88
CA GLU A 616 3.81 23.98 -3.56
C GLU A 616 4.83 23.44 -4.59
N LEU A 617 4.71 22.19 -5.01
CA LEU A 617 5.55 21.61 -6.07
C LEU A 617 5.35 22.35 -7.41
N TYR A 618 4.12 22.61 -7.81
CA TYR A 618 3.84 23.41 -9.03
C TYR A 618 4.44 24.81 -8.94
N ASN A 619 4.31 25.48 -7.80
CA ASN A 619 4.92 26.80 -7.55
C ASN A 619 6.45 26.72 -7.63
N HIS A 620 7.09 25.74 -6.96
CA HIS A 620 8.54 25.53 -7.03
C HIS A 620 9.04 25.35 -8.46
N LEU A 621 8.29 24.64 -9.30
CA LEU A 621 8.62 24.40 -10.71
C LEU A 621 8.42 25.66 -11.59
N GLY A 622 7.84 26.75 -11.05
CA GLY A 622 7.66 28.03 -11.73
C GLY A 622 6.25 28.28 -12.25
N MET A 623 5.27 27.48 -11.82
CA MET A 623 3.84 27.77 -12.09
C MET A 623 3.29 28.80 -11.09
N ALA A 624 2.03 29.19 -11.28
CA ALA A 624 1.37 30.11 -10.37
C ALA A 624 1.18 29.49 -8.98
N GLU A 625 1.19 30.34 -7.96
CA GLU A 625 0.89 29.97 -6.59
C GLU A 625 -0.62 29.73 -6.40
N TYR A 626 -0.97 28.52 -5.94
CA TYR A 626 -2.33 28.12 -5.60
C TYR A 626 -2.40 27.65 -4.14
N ALA A 627 -3.59 27.78 -3.51
CA ALA A 627 -3.79 27.31 -2.15
C ALA A 627 -3.71 25.79 -2.05
N ALA A 628 -4.23 25.08 -3.04
CA ALA A 628 -4.19 23.63 -3.16
C ALA A 628 -4.44 23.20 -4.61
N ILE A 629 -4.05 21.99 -4.97
CA ILE A 629 -4.33 21.36 -6.28
C ILE A 629 -4.84 19.94 -6.06
N GLU A 630 -5.99 19.61 -6.67
CA GLU A 630 -6.44 18.23 -6.87
C GLU A 630 -5.92 17.72 -8.22
N ALA A 631 -5.25 16.57 -8.22
CA ALA A 631 -4.51 16.07 -9.38
C ALA A 631 -5.06 14.72 -9.87
N PHE A 632 -5.06 14.55 -11.20
CA PHE A 632 -5.61 13.39 -11.87
C PHE A 632 -4.69 12.91 -12.97
N LYS A 633 -4.71 11.58 -13.19
CA LYS A 633 -4.05 10.90 -14.30
C LYS A 633 -5.11 10.27 -15.20
N GLN A 634 -4.97 10.38 -16.51
CA GLN A 634 -5.88 9.74 -17.46
C GLN A 634 -5.59 8.24 -17.56
N TYR A 635 -6.63 7.43 -17.60
CA TYR A 635 -6.56 6.03 -17.96
C TYR A 635 -7.09 5.84 -19.39
N LEU A 636 -6.28 5.21 -20.23
CA LEU A 636 -6.64 4.83 -21.59
C LEU A 636 -7.03 3.35 -21.61
N PHE A 637 -8.21 3.01 -22.11
CA PHE A 637 -8.78 1.65 -22.13
C PHE A 637 -9.20 1.21 -23.52
#